data_ed45d295a266675a837a7f11aec306b5
#
_entry.id   ed45d295a266675a837a7f11aec306b5
#
_cell.length_a   1.000
_cell.length_b   1.000
_cell.length_c   1.000
_cell.angle_alpha   90.00
_cell.angle_beta   90.00
_cell.angle_gamma   90.00
#
_symmetry.space_group_name_H-M   'P 1'
#
loop_
_entity.id
_entity.type
_entity.pdbx_description
1 polymer ?
#
loop_
_entity_poly.entity_id
_entity_poly.type
_entity_poly.pdbx_seq_one_letter_code
_entity_poly.pdbx_strand_id
1 'polypeptide(L)'
;MNVVILLGVVITLVTGLPVLMQILKGHPKGLIICFFAEMWERFSYYGMRGLLIFYLTQHFLFTDDFASGQYGTYGSLVYLLPLIGGIVADRYIGTRRAIMFGAILLVMGHGLMGFEGRPATQTLTYAGQQYAVAIEGRGDGRQTRLVVDGRPYEYSARQVSGLEIDGAPGLPATLTEDQYTLTGEREVGAPWWAPVGDLVGVERDTTKTQTLTVDGRTYPVTTVQTDGDSSTTVQVAGRDYPLAPPIGGLEIVGLPAGSSLPASIDADAYELTETRDPMGVNMFYLALSLIIMGVGFLKPNISTLVGQLYQQGDPRRDSGFTLYYFGINLGAFWAAVLCGLLGQTVGWWAGFGLAGLGMLAGLIVFWLGKPLLEGKGESPNPERMRKPVLGPVNREWLVYASGFVGVALLYFYVVANHLVVGIGLLLSMVAALGFIAWFIIVKLGNDKVARERMMLAMVLIFGSAVFFTLFEQAGSSLNLFADRNVDLSLSATAGTILGIPYGTPAQLAAAGLPTSGFWIDTSMTASQTQSFNAGFILIFAPIFAALWAFLGARRMDPNPVVKFGLGIIQVGLGFLIVVWGANSGMVDDAFRTPLVLLALLYMFHTLGELFLSPVGLSEITKLSVPAIVSFMMAVWFMASSIAHFVGGIIAASAGAETVGGEVTDPQAALQTSLDTFNQIGLWGVGIGAGFILISFFIKRWSHGVNDPDNHPGPTLNDRGQEDGNVARPQTTTL
;
A
#
# COMPACT_ATOMS: atom_id res chain seq x y z
N MET A 1 9.37 -24.04 15.53
CA MET A 1 8.71 -22.75 15.92
C MET A 1 9.23 -21.67 15.02
N ASN A 2 8.33 -20.91 14.38
CA ASN A 2 8.73 -19.85 13.44
C ASN A 2 9.48 -18.71 14.16
N VAL A 3 10.65 -18.36 13.66
CA VAL A 3 11.55 -17.37 14.27
C VAL A 3 10.94 -15.96 14.30
N VAL A 4 10.10 -15.62 13.32
CA VAL A 4 9.42 -14.31 13.25
C VAL A 4 8.46 -14.13 14.42
N ILE A 5 7.72 -15.20 14.78
CA ILE A 5 6.85 -15.19 15.95
C ILE A 5 7.68 -15.04 17.23
N LEU A 6 8.81 -15.74 17.35
CA LEU A 6 9.69 -15.62 18.51
C LEU A 6 10.22 -14.19 18.69
N LEU A 7 10.76 -13.61 17.61
CA LEU A 7 11.22 -12.22 17.61
C LEU A 7 10.09 -11.24 17.93
N GLY A 8 8.90 -11.49 17.38
CA GLY A 8 7.72 -10.68 17.65
C GLY A 8 7.31 -10.68 19.13
N VAL A 9 7.37 -11.85 19.79
CA VAL A 9 7.12 -11.95 21.23
C VAL A 9 8.15 -11.12 22.01
N VAL A 10 9.42 -11.25 21.68
CA VAL A 10 10.50 -10.48 22.34
C VAL A 10 10.29 -8.97 22.16
N ILE A 11 10.05 -8.51 20.94
CA ILE A 11 9.79 -7.09 20.64
C ILE A 11 8.57 -6.61 21.44
N THR A 12 7.49 -7.37 21.44
CA THR A 12 6.26 -7.00 22.17
C THR A 12 6.47 -6.91 23.67
N LEU A 13 7.22 -7.83 24.27
CA LEU A 13 7.50 -7.79 25.71
C LEU A 13 8.40 -6.62 26.08
N VAL A 14 9.46 -6.38 25.30
CA VAL A 14 10.43 -5.32 25.59
C VAL A 14 9.82 -3.93 25.39
N THR A 15 9.02 -3.72 24.34
CA THR A 15 8.47 -2.40 24.02
C THR A 15 7.06 -2.19 24.58
N GLY A 16 6.22 -3.22 24.57
CA GLY A 16 4.79 -3.11 24.93
C GLY A 16 4.53 -3.10 26.43
N LEU A 17 5.32 -3.84 27.24
CA LEU A 17 5.11 -3.88 28.68
C LEU A 17 5.33 -2.49 29.35
N PRO A 18 6.39 -1.73 29.03
CA PRO A 18 6.54 -0.35 29.49
C PRO A 18 5.38 0.56 29.08
N VAL A 19 4.92 0.44 27.83
CA VAL A 19 3.77 1.20 27.30
C VAL A 19 2.50 0.91 28.09
N LEU A 20 2.19 -0.36 28.29
CA LEU A 20 1.00 -0.77 29.07
C LEU A 20 1.05 -0.26 30.52
N MET A 21 2.22 -0.36 31.18
CA MET A 21 2.41 0.18 32.52
C MET A 21 2.20 1.69 32.55
N GLN A 22 2.65 2.43 31.56
CA GLN A 22 2.48 3.88 31.47
C GLN A 22 1.00 4.26 31.27
N ILE A 23 0.27 3.55 30.41
CA ILE A 23 -1.18 3.75 30.22
C ILE A 23 -1.92 3.56 31.55
N LEU A 24 -1.64 2.47 32.26
CA LEU A 24 -2.36 2.11 33.49
C LEU A 24 -2.09 3.07 34.65
N LYS A 25 -0.87 3.61 34.75
CA LYS A 25 -0.44 4.45 35.90
C LYS A 25 -0.62 5.95 35.67
N GLY A 26 -0.55 6.42 34.44
CA GLY A 26 -0.42 7.85 34.15
C GLY A 26 -1.58 8.48 33.37
N HIS A 27 -2.47 7.69 32.77
CA HIS A 27 -3.46 8.20 31.82
C HIS A 27 -4.91 7.90 32.21
N PRO A 28 -5.91 8.60 31.63
CA PRO A 28 -7.32 8.27 31.82
C PRO A 28 -7.61 6.80 31.48
N LYS A 29 -8.43 6.13 32.27
CA LYS A 29 -8.74 4.69 32.10
C LYS A 29 -9.34 4.36 30.72
N GLY A 30 -10.06 5.31 30.11
CA GLY A 30 -10.60 5.16 28.76
C GLY A 30 -9.54 4.98 27.67
N LEU A 31 -8.30 5.43 27.90
CA LEU A 31 -7.22 5.29 26.93
C LEU A 31 -6.90 3.81 26.64
N ILE A 32 -6.97 2.93 27.66
CA ILE A 32 -6.72 1.50 27.46
C ILE A 32 -7.75 0.86 26.52
N ILE A 33 -9.01 1.34 26.61
CA ILE A 33 -10.09 0.86 25.74
C ILE A 33 -9.84 1.29 24.29
N CYS A 34 -9.50 2.56 24.08
CA CYS A 34 -9.16 3.07 22.75
C CYS A 34 -7.89 2.39 22.20
N PHE A 35 -6.88 2.15 23.03
CA PHE A 35 -5.64 1.45 22.67
C PHE A 35 -5.93 0.03 22.13
N PHE A 36 -6.67 -0.78 22.89
CA PHE A 36 -6.96 -2.15 22.46
C PHE A 36 -7.97 -2.21 21.30
N ALA A 37 -8.96 -1.32 21.28
CA ALA A 37 -9.92 -1.28 20.17
C ALA A 37 -9.23 -0.93 18.85
N GLU A 38 -8.32 0.05 18.86
CA GLU A 38 -7.54 0.41 17.66
C GLU A 38 -6.52 -0.67 17.31
N MET A 39 -5.81 -1.23 18.30
CA MET A 39 -4.86 -2.32 18.07
C MET A 39 -5.54 -3.49 17.33
N TRP A 40 -6.72 -3.91 17.76
CA TRP A 40 -7.46 -5.00 17.11
C TRP A 40 -8.06 -4.60 15.76
N GLU A 41 -8.46 -3.33 15.59
CA GLU A 41 -8.91 -2.83 14.30
C GLU A 41 -7.74 -2.80 13.32
N ARG A 42 -6.57 -2.30 13.73
CA ARG A 42 -5.36 -2.34 12.90
C ARG A 42 -4.92 -3.76 12.59
N PHE A 43 -5.00 -4.67 13.56
CA PHE A 43 -4.76 -6.09 13.34
C PHE A 43 -5.66 -6.65 12.23
N SER A 44 -6.96 -6.35 12.25
CA SER A 44 -7.87 -6.83 11.23
C SER A 44 -7.61 -6.20 9.86
N TYR A 45 -7.36 -4.90 9.82
CA TYR A 45 -7.10 -4.16 8.58
C TYR A 45 -5.81 -4.63 7.90
N TYR A 46 -4.69 -4.67 8.61
CA TYR A 46 -3.42 -5.08 8.03
C TYR A 46 -3.35 -6.58 7.75
N GLY A 47 -4.05 -7.40 8.53
CA GLY A 47 -4.18 -8.84 8.27
C GLY A 47 -4.89 -9.14 6.96
N MET A 48 -5.99 -8.44 6.68
CA MET A 48 -6.69 -8.55 5.40
C MET A 48 -5.87 -7.95 4.26
N ARG A 49 -5.35 -6.73 4.46
CA ARG A 49 -4.58 -6.00 3.45
C ARG A 49 -3.34 -6.79 2.98
N GLY A 50 -2.63 -7.43 3.91
CA GLY A 50 -1.43 -8.22 3.60
C GLY A 50 -1.68 -9.43 2.72
N LEU A 51 -2.89 -9.97 2.75
CA LEU A 51 -3.30 -11.13 1.97
C LEU A 51 -4.05 -10.77 0.68
N LEU A 52 -4.55 -9.54 0.56
CA LEU A 52 -5.50 -9.15 -0.46
C LEU A 52 -4.96 -9.36 -1.89
N ILE A 53 -3.72 -8.93 -2.16
CA ILE A 53 -3.13 -9.04 -3.50
C ILE A 53 -2.97 -10.52 -3.91
N PHE A 54 -2.53 -11.39 -3.00
CA PHE A 54 -2.40 -12.83 -3.24
C PHE A 54 -3.75 -13.51 -3.43
N TYR A 55 -4.76 -13.10 -2.66
CA TYR A 55 -6.10 -13.63 -2.83
C TYR A 55 -6.66 -13.31 -4.22
N LEU A 56 -6.38 -12.11 -4.74
CA LEU A 56 -6.77 -11.73 -6.10
C LEU A 56 -6.02 -12.53 -7.16
N THR A 57 -4.70 -12.66 -7.03
CA THR A 57 -3.85 -13.28 -8.07
C THR A 57 -3.79 -14.80 -7.97
N GLN A 58 -3.85 -15.39 -6.79
CA GLN A 58 -3.65 -16.83 -6.57
C GLN A 58 -4.95 -17.60 -6.34
N HIS A 59 -6.01 -16.96 -5.82
CA HIS A 59 -7.30 -17.62 -5.60
C HIS A 59 -8.28 -17.34 -6.74
N PHE A 60 -8.41 -16.06 -7.14
CA PHE A 60 -9.28 -15.66 -8.24
C PHE A 60 -8.58 -15.65 -9.60
N LEU A 61 -7.26 -15.81 -9.65
CA LEU A 61 -6.46 -15.78 -10.87
C LEU A 61 -6.74 -14.51 -11.71
N PHE A 62 -6.85 -13.36 -11.04
CA PHE A 62 -6.83 -12.08 -11.75
C PHE A 62 -5.39 -11.77 -12.16
N THR A 63 -5.23 -11.10 -13.29
CA THR A 63 -3.94 -10.59 -13.76
C THR A 63 -3.38 -9.57 -12.76
N ASP A 64 -2.07 -9.40 -12.73
CA ASP A 64 -1.40 -8.51 -11.77
C ASP A 64 -1.84 -7.05 -11.91
N ASP A 65 -2.04 -6.58 -13.14
CA ASP A 65 -2.53 -5.24 -13.44
C ASP A 65 -3.93 -5.01 -12.88
N PHE A 66 -4.87 -5.93 -13.14
CA PHE A 66 -6.21 -5.85 -12.59
C PHE A 66 -6.22 -5.94 -11.06
N ALA A 67 -5.47 -6.89 -10.48
CA ALA A 67 -5.38 -7.08 -9.04
C ALA A 67 -4.78 -5.85 -8.34
N SER A 68 -3.73 -5.25 -8.91
CA SER A 68 -3.10 -4.02 -8.41
C SER A 68 -4.04 -2.81 -8.51
N GLY A 69 -4.79 -2.68 -9.60
CA GLY A 69 -5.82 -1.66 -9.77
C GLY A 69 -6.95 -1.78 -8.74
N GLN A 70 -7.43 -3.00 -8.47
CA GLN A 70 -8.44 -3.27 -7.44
C GLN A 70 -7.90 -2.98 -6.03
N TYR A 71 -6.67 -3.36 -5.75
CA TYR A 71 -5.99 -3.06 -4.49
C TYR A 71 -5.89 -1.54 -4.26
N GLY A 72 -5.45 -0.78 -5.26
CA GLY A 72 -5.37 0.68 -5.21
C GLY A 72 -6.75 1.33 -5.02
N THR A 73 -7.77 0.82 -5.71
CA THR A 73 -9.18 1.24 -5.56
C THR A 73 -9.69 1.04 -4.13
N TYR A 74 -9.47 -0.16 -3.57
CA TYR A 74 -9.83 -0.46 -2.19
C TYR A 74 -9.13 0.49 -1.22
N GLY A 75 -7.80 0.62 -1.32
CA GLY A 75 -7.00 1.50 -0.47
C GLY A 75 -7.50 2.96 -0.54
N SER A 76 -7.78 3.46 -1.74
CA SER A 76 -8.26 4.84 -1.92
C SER A 76 -9.60 5.10 -1.23
N LEU A 77 -10.56 4.19 -1.35
CA LEU A 77 -11.87 4.34 -0.72
C LEU A 77 -11.81 4.23 0.81
N VAL A 78 -10.94 3.39 1.36
CA VAL A 78 -10.69 3.28 2.80
C VAL A 78 -10.20 4.60 3.40
N TYR A 79 -9.43 5.40 2.66
CA TYR A 79 -8.95 6.71 3.12
C TYR A 79 -9.91 7.86 2.80
N LEU A 80 -10.82 7.70 1.85
CA LEU A 80 -11.82 8.69 1.50
C LEU A 80 -13.02 8.68 2.46
N LEU A 81 -13.57 7.52 2.79
CA LEU A 81 -14.81 7.37 3.57
C LEU A 81 -14.74 7.90 5.02
N PRO A 82 -13.59 7.91 5.73
CA PRO A 82 -13.45 8.53 7.04
C PRO A 82 -13.94 9.97 7.12
N LEU A 83 -13.86 10.73 6.03
CA LEU A 83 -14.39 12.10 5.97
C LEU A 83 -15.91 12.14 6.19
N ILE A 84 -16.63 11.23 5.56
CA ILE A 84 -18.09 11.13 5.68
C ILE A 84 -18.47 10.62 7.07
N GLY A 85 -17.80 9.55 7.53
CA GLY A 85 -18.09 8.95 8.84
C GLY A 85 -17.83 9.88 10.01
N GLY A 86 -16.79 10.71 9.95
CA GLY A 86 -16.52 11.75 10.95
C GLY A 86 -17.64 12.80 11.00
N ILE A 87 -18.05 13.33 9.85
CA ILE A 87 -19.16 14.32 9.77
C ILE A 87 -20.47 13.74 10.33
N VAL A 88 -20.76 12.47 10.02
CA VAL A 88 -21.98 11.81 10.52
C VAL A 88 -21.91 11.63 12.03
N ALA A 89 -20.76 11.27 12.58
CA ALA A 89 -20.58 11.14 14.01
C ALA A 89 -20.76 12.48 14.74
N ASP A 90 -20.05 13.51 14.26
CA ASP A 90 -20.04 14.82 14.93
C ASP A 90 -21.40 15.50 14.92
N ARG A 91 -22.19 15.32 13.84
CA ARG A 91 -23.49 16.00 13.71
C ARG A 91 -24.69 15.21 14.24
N TYR A 92 -24.58 13.86 14.27
CA TYR A 92 -25.73 13.01 14.52
C TYR A 92 -25.54 12.02 15.67
N ILE A 93 -24.81 10.94 15.45
CA ILE A 93 -24.83 9.77 16.36
C ILE A 93 -23.81 9.80 17.48
N GLY A 94 -22.82 10.69 17.42
CA GLY A 94 -21.68 10.74 18.34
C GLY A 94 -20.60 9.72 18.00
N THR A 95 -19.37 9.98 18.45
CA THR A 95 -18.19 9.17 18.12
C THR A 95 -18.30 7.73 18.61
N ARG A 96 -18.86 7.52 19.81
CA ARG A 96 -19.00 6.18 20.41
C ARG A 96 -19.91 5.24 19.62
N ARG A 97 -21.05 5.75 19.16
CA ARG A 97 -21.99 4.94 18.35
C ARG A 97 -21.46 4.72 16.93
N ALA A 98 -20.78 5.71 16.36
CA ALA A 98 -20.12 5.58 15.08
C ALA A 98 -19.03 4.49 15.11
N ILE A 99 -18.20 4.46 16.15
CA ILE A 99 -17.19 3.39 16.37
C ILE A 99 -17.87 2.02 16.46
N MET A 100 -18.94 1.88 17.25
CA MET A 100 -19.68 0.63 17.38
C MET A 100 -20.25 0.16 16.05
N PHE A 101 -20.90 1.05 15.31
CA PHE A 101 -21.49 0.73 14.01
C PHE A 101 -20.41 0.33 13.00
N GLY A 102 -19.32 1.11 12.92
CA GLY A 102 -18.17 0.78 12.07
C GLY A 102 -17.54 -0.57 12.42
N ALA A 103 -17.37 -0.86 13.72
CA ALA A 103 -16.84 -2.14 14.19
C ALA A 103 -17.75 -3.33 13.81
N ILE A 104 -19.07 -3.18 13.87
CA ILE A 104 -20.02 -4.21 13.43
C ILE A 104 -19.87 -4.47 11.93
N LEU A 105 -19.82 -3.42 11.10
CA LEU A 105 -19.60 -3.57 9.66
C LEU A 105 -18.28 -4.25 9.33
N LEU A 106 -17.21 -3.93 10.07
CA LEU A 106 -15.90 -4.57 9.95
C LEU A 106 -15.94 -6.05 10.32
N VAL A 107 -16.59 -6.42 11.42
CA VAL A 107 -16.77 -7.83 11.81
C VAL A 107 -17.55 -8.59 10.74
N MET A 108 -18.59 -7.99 10.18
CA MET A 108 -19.36 -8.60 9.10
C MET A 108 -18.50 -8.77 7.83
N GLY A 109 -17.77 -7.73 7.44
CA GLY A 109 -16.92 -7.75 6.25
C GLY A 109 -15.79 -8.77 6.36
N HIS A 110 -15.01 -8.74 7.44
CA HIS A 110 -13.93 -9.71 7.66
C HIS A 110 -14.46 -11.14 7.87
N GLY A 111 -15.61 -11.29 8.53
CA GLY A 111 -16.28 -12.58 8.65
C GLY A 111 -16.68 -13.13 7.28
N LEU A 112 -17.18 -12.29 6.39
CA LEU A 112 -17.54 -12.67 5.02
C LEU A 112 -16.29 -13.03 4.17
N MET A 113 -15.16 -12.35 4.37
CA MET A 113 -13.87 -12.72 3.75
C MET A 113 -13.40 -14.13 4.15
N GLY A 114 -13.82 -14.64 5.32
CA GLY A 114 -13.55 -16.01 5.73
C GLY A 114 -14.26 -17.09 4.88
N PHE A 115 -15.22 -16.69 4.03
CA PHE A 115 -15.85 -17.57 3.04
C PHE A 115 -15.13 -17.42 1.70
N GLU A 116 -14.10 -18.24 1.48
CA GLU A 116 -13.25 -18.14 0.29
C GLU A 116 -14.00 -18.33 -1.04
N GLY A 117 -15.11 -19.06 -1.07
CA GLY A 117 -15.70 -19.56 -2.30
C GLY A 117 -14.86 -20.69 -2.92
N ARG A 118 -15.15 -21.04 -4.15
CA ARG A 118 -14.33 -22.00 -4.91
C ARG A 118 -13.15 -21.26 -5.54
N PRO A 119 -11.92 -21.83 -5.52
CA PRO A 119 -10.80 -21.25 -6.24
C PRO A 119 -11.11 -21.22 -7.74
N ALA A 120 -10.60 -20.21 -8.43
CA ALA A 120 -10.67 -20.15 -9.88
C ALA A 120 -9.89 -21.30 -10.50
N THR A 121 -10.34 -21.75 -11.66
CA THR A 121 -9.66 -22.74 -12.48
C THR A 121 -9.21 -22.07 -13.79
N GLN A 122 -8.07 -22.50 -14.33
CA GLN A 122 -7.54 -22.00 -15.59
C GLN A 122 -7.42 -23.14 -16.59
N THR A 123 -7.70 -22.83 -17.84
CA THR A 123 -7.66 -23.77 -18.96
C THR A 123 -6.84 -23.13 -20.08
N LEU A 124 -5.89 -23.88 -20.60
CA LEU A 124 -5.14 -23.52 -21.80
C LEU A 124 -5.85 -24.14 -23.01
N THR A 125 -6.18 -23.33 -24.00
CA THR A 125 -6.77 -23.75 -25.25
C THR A 125 -5.72 -23.66 -26.37
N TYR A 126 -5.42 -24.80 -27.02
CA TYR A 126 -4.48 -24.88 -28.13
C TYR A 126 -5.12 -25.67 -29.26
N ALA A 127 -5.12 -25.15 -30.47
CA ALA A 127 -5.73 -25.78 -31.67
C ALA A 127 -7.16 -26.30 -31.42
N GLY A 128 -7.96 -25.60 -30.59
CA GLY A 128 -9.33 -25.96 -30.25
C GLY A 128 -9.47 -27.06 -29.19
N GLN A 129 -8.38 -27.59 -28.65
CA GLN A 129 -8.37 -28.52 -27.53
C GLN A 129 -8.08 -27.79 -26.23
N GLN A 130 -8.71 -28.23 -25.11
CA GLN A 130 -8.58 -27.64 -23.81
C GLN A 130 -7.76 -28.51 -22.86
N TYR A 131 -6.81 -27.89 -22.18
CA TYR A 131 -5.91 -28.50 -21.21
C TYR A 131 -6.05 -27.80 -19.87
N ALA A 132 -6.36 -28.54 -18.82
CA ALA A 132 -6.54 -27.95 -17.50
C ALA A 132 -5.18 -27.60 -16.85
N VAL A 133 -5.10 -26.47 -16.19
CA VAL A 133 -3.98 -26.13 -15.31
C VAL A 133 -4.30 -26.65 -13.91
N ALA A 134 -3.55 -27.66 -13.46
CA ALA A 134 -3.64 -28.18 -12.11
C ALA A 134 -2.82 -27.31 -11.17
N ILE A 135 -3.44 -26.86 -10.08
CA ILE A 135 -2.82 -26.01 -9.06
C ILE A 135 -2.82 -26.77 -7.76
N GLU A 136 -1.64 -27.06 -7.22
CA GLU A 136 -1.46 -27.84 -5.99
C GLU A 136 -0.61 -27.04 -4.98
N GLY A 137 -0.83 -27.28 -3.68
CA GLY A 137 -0.08 -26.63 -2.61
C GLY A 137 -0.46 -25.16 -2.35
N ARG A 138 0.32 -24.49 -1.51
CA ARG A 138 0.15 -23.09 -1.09
C ARG A 138 1.49 -22.48 -0.70
N GLY A 139 1.62 -21.14 -0.77
CA GLY A 139 2.86 -20.42 -0.47
C GLY A 139 4.03 -20.99 -1.27
N ASP A 140 5.20 -21.12 -0.67
CA ASP A 140 6.41 -21.67 -1.33
C ASP A 140 6.25 -23.13 -1.84
N GLY A 141 5.22 -23.84 -1.38
CA GLY A 141 4.88 -25.19 -1.86
C GLY A 141 3.85 -25.23 -2.97
N ARG A 142 3.43 -24.08 -3.49
CA ARG A 142 2.49 -23.98 -4.61
C ARG A 142 3.19 -24.45 -5.89
N GLN A 143 2.51 -25.30 -6.64
CA GLN A 143 2.98 -25.80 -7.93
C GLN A 143 1.83 -25.79 -8.92
N THR A 144 2.13 -25.37 -10.13
CA THR A 144 1.20 -25.37 -11.25
C THR A 144 1.71 -26.32 -12.32
N ARG A 145 0.81 -27.13 -12.87
CA ARG A 145 1.13 -28.15 -13.88
C ARG A 145 0.07 -28.16 -14.96
N LEU A 146 0.48 -28.35 -16.19
CA LEU A 146 -0.43 -28.51 -17.32
C LEU A 146 -0.82 -30.00 -17.45
N VAL A 147 -2.11 -30.28 -17.49
CA VAL A 147 -2.60 -31.66 -17.62
C VAL A 147 -2.78 -32.02 -19.10
N VAL A 148 -1.90 -32.88 -19.60
CA VAL A 148 -1.93 -33.35 -21.00
C VAL A 148 -2.18 -34.85 -20.98
N ASP A 149 -3.16 -35.33 -21.74
CA ASP A 149 -3.54 -36.74 -21.83
C ASP A 149 -3.77 -37.40 -20.44
N GLY A 150 -4.35 -36.60 -19.49
CA GLY A 150 -4.66 -37.03 -18.14
C GLY A 150 -3.47 -37.10 -17.17
N ARG A 151 -2.29 -36.58 -17.55
CA ARG A 151 -1.08 -36.53 -16.73
C ARG A 151 -0.61 -35.09 -16.53
N PRO A 152 -0.17 -34.71 -15.30
CA PRO A 152 0.36 -33.40 -15.02
C PRO A 152 1.83 -33.29 -15.46
N TYR A 153 2.17 -32.22 -16.17
CA TYR A 153 3.52 -31.87 -16.62
C TYR A 153 3.92 -30.48 -16.12
N GLU A 154 5.18 -30.32 -15.78
CA GLU A 154 5.77 -29.01 -15.48
C GLU A 154 5.94 -28.23 -16.79
N TYR A 155 5.87 -26.92 -16.69
CA TYR A 155 6.08 -26.01 -17.82
C TYR A 155 6.89 -24.80 -17.36
N SER A 156 7.57 -24.17 -18.31
CA SER A 156 8.29 -22.91 -18.10
C SER A 156 8.05 -22.01 -19.31
N ALA A 157 8.32 -20.71 -19.15
CA ALA A 157 8.39 -19.83 -20.30
C ALA A 157 9.49 -20.32 -21.24
N ARG A 158 9.17 -20.39 -22.52
CA ARG A 158 10.19 -20.58 -23.55
C ARG A 158 11.04 -19.31 -23.60
N GLN A 159 12.27 -19.42 -23.15
CA GLN A 159 13.22 -18.32 -23.23
C GLN A 159 13.55 -18.03 -24.68
N VAL A 160 13.15 -16.87 -25.15
CA VAL A 160 13.47 -16.36 -26.48
C VAL A 160 14.24 -15.07 -26.30
N SER A 161 15.46 -15.05 -26.77
CA SER A 161 16.32 -13.88 -26.71
C SER A 161 16.68 -13.43 -28.12
N GLY A 162 16.75 -12.11 -28.30
CA GLY A 162 17.16 -11.54 -29.58
C GLY A 162 16.06 -10.79 -30.32
N LEU A 163 16.23 -10.64 -31.64
CA LEU A 163 15.29 -9.96 -32.52
C LEU A 163 15.11 -10.77 -33.80
N GLU A 164 13.88 -10.87 -34.27
CA GLU A 164 13.55 -11.40 -35.59
C GLU A 164 13.31 -10.26 -36.58
N ILE A 165 13.92 -10.36 -37.77
CA ILE A 165 13.82 -9.34 -38.81
C ILE A 165 13.35 -10.05 -40.08
N ASP A 166 12.16 -9.71 -40.53
CA ASP A 166 11.60 -10.34 -41.74
C ASP A 166 12.11 -9.68 -43.03
N GLY A 167 12.90 -10.43 -43.78
CA GLY A 167 13.26 -10.14 -45.16
C GLY A 167 14.19 -8.94 -45.38
N ALA A 168 14.86 -8.39 -44.37
CA ALA A 168 15.74 -7.23 -44.51
C ALA A 168 17.09 -7.62 -45.17
N PRO A 169 17.46 -7.02 -46.31
CA PRO A 169 18.70 -7.34 -46.99
C PRO A 169 19.93 -6.89 -46.19
N GLY A 170 20.85 -7.80 -45.92
CA GLY A 170 22.10 -7.53 -45.23
C GLY A 170 22.03 -7.53 -43.72
N LEU A 171 20.88 -7.88 -43.13
CA LEU A 171 20.71 -8.26 -41.75
C LEU A 171 20.37 -9.74 -41.64
N PRO A 172 20.83 -10.46 -40.61
CA PRO A 172 20.37 -11.80 -40.31
C PRO A 172 18.87 -11.81 -40.01
N ALA A 173 18.17 -12.88 -40.36
CA ALA A 173 16.75 -13.03 -40.01
C ALA A 173 16.52 -13.11 -38.50
N THR A 174 17.53 -13.56 -37.75
CA THR A 174 17.50 -13.60 -36.27
C THR A 174 18.80 -13.01 -35.73
N LEU A 175 18.74 -12.15 -34.78
CA LEU A 175 19.87 -11.56 -34.05
C LEU A 175 19.81 -12.00 -32.59
N THR A 176 20.90 -12.56 -32.07
CA THR A 176 21.04 -12.83 -30.63
C THR A 176 21.46 -11.58 -29.86
N GLU A 177 21.22 -11.52 -28.56
CA GLU A 177 21.44 -10.31 -27.75
C GLU A 177 22.87 -9.77 -27.79
N ASP A 178 23.86 -10.63 -27.99
CA ASP A 178 25.26 -10.28 -28.16
C ASP A 178 25.63 -9.67 -29.53
N GLN A 179 24.73 -9.80 -30.50
CA GLN A 179 24.92 -9.33 -31.89
C GLN A 179 24.38 -7.94 -32.15
N TYR A 180 23.58 -7.37 -31.24
CA TYR A 180 22.99 -6.06 -31.46
C TYR A 180 22.97 -5.19 -30.20
N THR A 181 22.78 -3.89 -30.38
CA THR A 181 22.45 -2.96 -29.32
C THR A 181 21.34 -2.03 -29.80
N LEU A 182 20.31 -1.85 -28.94
CA LEU A 182 19.27 -0.84 -29.11
C LEU A 182 19.56 0.34 -28.21
N THR A 183 19.60 1.55 -28.77
CA THR A 183 19.92 2.79 -28.03
C THR A 183 19.05 3.95 -28.47
N GLY A 184 18.93 4.95 -27.62
CA GLY A 184 18.35 6.24 -27.97
C GLY A 184 16.82 6.21 -28.14
N GLU A 185 16.09 5.48 -27.29
CA GLU A 185 14.63 5.49 -27.33
C GLU A 185 14.10 6.91 -27.13
N ARG A 186 13.27 7.37 -28.08
CA ARG A 186 12.64 8.68 -28.05
C ARG A 186 11.25 8.62 -28.64
N GLU A 187 10.28 9.14 -27.91
CA GLU A 187 8.93 9.34 -28.43
C GLU A 187 8.89 10.60 -29.33
N VAL A 188 8.30 10.43 -30.50
CA VAL A 188 8.18 11.50 -31.51
C VAL A 188 6.81 12.16 -31.38
N GLY A 189 6.81 13.49 -31.19
CA GLY A 189 5.54 14.24 -31.14
C GLY A 189 4.75 14.07 -29.84
N ALA A 190 5.38 13.57 -28.78
CA ALA A 190 4.73 13.45 -27.48
C ALA A 190 4.12 14.78 -27.01
N PRO A 191 2.81 14.85 -26.68
CA PRO A 191 2.23 16.05 -26.13
C PRO A 191 2.81 16.33 -24.74
N TRP A 192 2.84 17.58 -24.31
CA TRP A 192 3.41 17.97 -23.01
C TRP A 192 2.75 17.27 -21.80
N TRP A 193 1.54 16.80 -21.96
CA TRP A 193 0.80 16.05 -20.93
C TRP A 193 1.02 14.52 -20.98
N ALA A 194 1.75 14.02 -21.98
CA ALA A 194 2.00 12.60 -22.17
C ALA A 194 2.47 11.86 -20.89
N PRO A 195 3.44 12.38 -20.11
CA PRO A 195 3.87 11.71 -18.89
C PRO A 195 2.76 11.56 -17.85
N VAL A 196 1.81 12.51 -17.82
CA VAL A 196 0.65 12.45 -16.94
C VAL A 196 -0.42 11.50 -17.49
N GLY A 197 -0.63 11.52 -18.81
CA GLY A 197 -1.54 10.61 -19.49
C GLY A 197 -1.13 9.16 -19.31
N ASP A 198 0.14 8.85 -19.52
CA ASP A 198 0.72 7.52 -19.33
C ASP A 198 0.59 7.06 -17.86
N LEU A 199 0.79 7.98 -16.92
CA LEU A 199 0.63 7.69 -15.49
C LEU A 199 -0.81 7.32 -15.11
N VAL A 200 -1.81 7.88 -15.80
CA VAL A 200 -3.24 7.61 -15.52
C VAL A 200 -3.86 6.61 -16.50
N GLY A 201 -3.05 5.95 -17.32
CA GLY A 201 -3.50 4.90 -18.24
C GLY A 201 -4.35 5.41 -19.42
N VAL A 202 -4.11 6.64 -19.87
CA VAL A 202 -4.74 7.15 -21.09
C VAL A 202 -4.06 6.52 -22.28
N GLU A 203 -4.73 5.59 -22.93
CA GLU A 203 -4.26 5.02 -24.20
C GLU A 203 -4.19 6.12 -25.27
N ARG A 204 -3.10 6.14 -25.99
CA ARG A 204 -2.85 7.09 -27.09
C ARG A 204 -1.95 6.45 -28.14
N ASP A 205 -2.11 6.88 -29.33
CA ASP A 205 -1.18 6.51 -30.39
C ASP A 205 0.21 7.09 -30.07
N THR A 206 1.21 6.24 -30.08
CA THR A 206 2.59 6.62 -29.83
C THR A 206 3.49 6.18 -30.97
N THR A 207 4.47 7.03 -31.30
CA THR A 207 5.54 6.67 -32.23
C THR A 207 6.86 6.83 -31.48
N LYS A 208 7.56 5.72 -31.28
CA LYS A 208 8.89 5.72 -30.66
C LYS A 208 9.95 5.42 -31.70
N THR A 209 11.09 6.07 -31.58
CA THR A 209 12.25 5.81 -32.44
C THR A 209 13.43 5.37 -31.59
N GLN A 210 14.18 4.38 -32.09
CA GLN A 210 15.40 3.86 -31.49
C GLN A 210 16.45 3.63 -32.58
N THR A 211 17.68 3.35 -32.19
CA THR A 211 18.76 2.98 -33.11
C THR A 211 19.21 1.56 -32.81
N LEU A 212 19.07 0.68 -33.76
CA LEU A 212 19.60 -0.68 -33.77
C LEU A 212 21.03 -0.64 -34.32
N THR A 213 22.00 -1.17 -33.60
CA THR A 213 23.38 -1.30 -34.06
C THR A 213 23.72 -2.78 -34.17
N VAL A 214 24.12 -3.23 -35.37
CA VAL A 214 24.54 -4.59 -35.69
C VAL A 214 25.86 -4.53 -36.44
N ASP A 215 26.89 -5.24 -35.99
CA ASP A 215 28.24 -5.25 -36.61
C ASP A 215 28.79 -3.82 -36.88
N GLY A 216 28.54 -2.89 -35.94
CA GLY A 216 28.99 -1.50 -36.05
C GLY A 216 28.23 -0.64 -37.04
N ARG A 217 27.18 -1.14 -37.68
CA ARG A 217 26.25 -0.40 -38.56
C ARG A 217 24.99 -0.05 -37.78
N THR A 218 24.47 1.15 -38.00
CA THR A 218 23.29 1.67 -37.31
C THR A 218 22.08 1.71 -38.25
N TYR A 219 20.94 1.27 -37.75
CA TYR A 219 19.66 1.23 -38.45
C TYR A 219 18.60 1.91 -37.59
N PRO A 220 17.81 2.85 -38.18
CA PRO A 220 16.67 3.43 -37.48
C PRO A 220 15.59 2.38 -37.20
N VAL A 221 15.07 2.34 -36.00
CA VAL A 221 13.93 1.51 -35.59
C VAL A 221 12.78 2.42 -35.22
N THR A 222 11.59 2.13 -35.71
CA THR A 222 10.38 2.86 -35.38
C THR A 222 9.33 1.91 -34.85
N THR A 223 8.82 2.18 -33.67
CA THR A 223 7.68 1.48 -33.06
C THR A 223 6.48 2.40 -33.11
N VAL A 224 5.41 1.96 -33.74
CA VAL A 224 4.12 2.65 -33.78
C VAL A 224 3.11 1.83 -32.97
N GLN A 225 2.46 2.47 -32.02
CA GLN A 225 1.39 1.90 -31.23
C GLN A 225 0.09 2.64 -31.58
N THR A 226 -0.92 1.92 -32.02
CA THR A 226 -2.23 2.45 -32.41
C THR A 226 -3.32 1.52 -31.94
N ASP A 227 -4.30 2.03 -31.20
CA ASP A 227 -5.45 1.26 -30.66
C ASP A 227 -5.05 -0.01 -29.86
N GLY A 228 -3.92 0.05 -29.15
CA GLY A 228 -3.39 -1.08 -28.37
C GLY A 228 -2.51 -2.07 -29.17
N ASP A 229 -2.50 -2.01 -30.50
CA ASP A 229 -1.60 -2.79 -31.33
C ASP A 229 -0.26 -2.08 -31.53
N SER A 230 0.84 -2.82 -31.41
CA SER A 230 2.21 -2.33 -31.57
C SER A 230 2.88 -2.96 -32.76
N SER A 231 3.42 -2.14 -33.66
CA SER A 231 4.24 -2.60 -34.76
C SER A 231 5.61 -1.92 -34.73
N THR A 232 6.66 -2.73 -34.75
CA THR A 232 8.03 -2.23 -34.81
C THR A 232 8.66 -2.56 -36.17
N THR A 233 9.34 -1.58 -36.73
CA THR A 233 10.02 -1.76 -38.03
C THR A 233 11.45 -1.25 -37.91
N VAL A 234 12.36 -1.91 -38.64
CA VAL A 234 13.74 -1.45 -38.84
C VAL A 234 13.90 -0.93 -40.28
N GLN A 235 14.48 0.22 -40.44
CA GLN A 235 14.70 0.83 -41.73
C GLN A 235 16.05 0.40 -42.31
N VAL A 236 16.03 -0.32 -43.43
CA VAL A 236 17.22 -0.76 -44.15
C VAL A 236 17.14 -0.24 -45.61
N ALA A 237 18.14 0.51 -46.02
CA ALA A 237 18.21 1.12 -47.38
C ALA A 237 16.95 1.91 -47.78
N GLY A 238 16.32 2.60 -46.79
CA GLY A 238 15.13 3.43 -47.01
C GLY A 238 13.81 2.66 -47.14
N ARG A 239 13.80 1.38 -46.79
CA ARG A 239 12.59 0.54 -46.67
C ARG A 239 12.43 0.03 -45.25
N ASP A 240 11.20 -0.02 -44.77
CA ASP A 240 10.88 -0.52 -43.44
C ASP A 240 10.60 -2.04 -43.53
N TYR A 241 11.22 -2.78 -42.63
CA TYR A 241 11.08 -4.23 -42.47
C TYR A 241 10.56 -4.51 -41.06
N PRO A 242 9.65 -5.50 -40.91
CA PRO A 242 9.16 -5.88 -39.60
C PRO A 242 10.33 -6.31 -38.69
N LEU A 243 10.30 -5.81 -37.48
CA LEU A 243 11.22 -6.14 -36.41
C LEU A 243 10.37 -6.57 -35.21
N ALA A 244 10.50 -7.78 -34.76
CA ALA A 244 9.77 -8.26 -33.59
C ALA A 244 10.74 -8.96 -32.63
N PRO A 245 10.49 -8.92 -31.32
CA PRO A 245 11.08 -9.92 -30.44
C PRO A 245 10.58 -11.30 -30.90
N PRO A 246 11.38 -12.35 -30.76
CA PRO A 246 10.90 -13.70 -31.03
C PRO A 246 9.69 -13.98 -30.15
N ILE A 247 8.71 -14.70 -30.74
CA ILE A 247 7.47 -15.02 -30.02
C ILE A 247 7.81 -15.97 -28.88
N GLY A 248 7.63 -15.48 -27.63
CA GLY A 248 7.71 -16.30 -26.42
C GLY A 248 6.67 -17.43 -26.45
N GLY A 249 6.54 -18.16 -25.37
CA GLY A 249 5.56 -19.24 -25.29
C GLY A 249 5.80 -20.12 -24.08
N LEU A 250 5.28 -21.32 -24.11
CA LEU A 250 5.47 -22.32 -23.07
C LEU A 250 6.26 -23.52 -23.58
N GLU A 251 7.18 -23.99 -22.76
CA GLU A 251 7.86 -25.26 -22.92
C GLU A 251 7.35 -26.25 -21.86
N ILE A 252 6.82 -27.39 -22.30
CA ILE A 252 6.27 -28.43 -21.42
C ILE A 252 7.35 -29.49 -21.20
N VAL A 253 7.81 -29.60 -19.97
CA VAL A 253 8.96 -30.42 -19.60
C VAL A 253 8.59 -31.90 -19.57
N GLY A 254 9.35 -32.72 -20.31
CA GLY A 254 9.19 -34.17 -20.28
C GLY A 254 7.95 -34.71 -20.98
N LEU A 255 7.31 -33.93 -21.86
CA LEU A 255 6.14 -34.37 -22.63
C LEU A 255 6.54 -35.42 -23.66
N PRO A 256 5.90 -36.61 -23.72
CA PRO A 256 6.22 -37.65 -24.69
C PRO A 256 5.94 -37.23 -26.12
N ALA A 257 6.74 -37.72 -27.07
CA ALA A 257 6.48 -37.54 -28.50
C ALA A 257 5.14 -38.16 -28.91
N GLY A 258 4.30 -37.42 -29.63
CA GLY A 258 2.97 -37.87 -30.03
C GLY A 258 1.85 -37.58 -29.04
N SER A 259 2.12 -36.80 -27.96
CA SER A 259 1.07 -36.24 -27.08
C SER A 259 0.13 -35.33 -27.87
N SER A 260 -1.07 -35.10 -27.32
CA SER A 260 -2.08 -34.24 -27.94
C SER A 260 -1.67 -32.73 -27.97
N LEU A 261 -0.66 -32.33 -27.18
CA LEU A 261 -0.06 -31.02 -27.17
C LEU A 261 1.41 -31.12 -27.58
N PRO A 262 1.99 -30.19 -28.36
CA PRO A 262 3.42 -30.15 -28.63
C PRO A 262 4.20 -29.74 -27.35
N ALA A 263 5.48 -30.16 -27.27
CA ALA A 263 6.33 -29.83 -26.13
C ALA A 263 6.67 -28.33 -26.06
N SER A 264 6.59 -27.61 -27.18
CA SER A 264 6.80 -26.16 -27.24
C SER A 264 5.64 -25.53 -28.00
N ILE A 265 5.03 -24.49 -27.42
CA ILE A 265 3.89 -23.76 -28.01
C ILE A 265 4.18 -22.25 -27.97
N ASP A 266 3.89 -21.56 -29.07
CA ASP A 266 4.06 -20.12 -29.19
C ASP A 266 2.98 -19.36 -28.40
N ALA A 267 3.29 -18.17 -27.90
CA ALA A 267 2.37 -17.40 -27.04
C ALA A 267 1.09 -16.97 -27.79
N ASP A 268 1.17 -16.79 -29.10
CA ASP A 268 0.02 -16.46 -29.96
C ASP A 268 -0.79 -17.69 -30.40
N ALA A 269 -0.29 -18.90 -30.14
CA ALA A 269 -0.93 -20.15 -30.53
C ALA A 269 -1.89 -20.72 -29.47
N TYR A 270 -1.87 -20.19 -28.24
CA TYR A 270 -2.75 -20.64 -27.18
C TYR A 270 -3.47 -19.46 -26.48
N GLU A 271 -4.59 -19.78 -25.87
CA GLU A 271 -5.37 -18.84 -25.07
C GLU A 271 -5.58 -19.41 -23.67
N LEU A 272 -5.38 -18.59 -22.64
CA LEU A 272 -5.66 -18.92 -21.25
C LEU A 272 -7.04 -18.36 -20.89
N THR A 273 -7.91 -19.21 -20.37
CA THR A 273 -9.26 -18.84 -19.94
C THR A 273 -9.46 -19.20 -18.48
N GLU A 274 -9.86 -18.24 -17.66
CA GLU A 274 -10.17 -18.46 -16.25
C GLU A 274 -11.67 -18.59 -16.01
N THR A 275 -12.02 -19.58 -15.22
CA THR A 275 -13.38 -19.76 -14.71
C THR A 275 -13.42 -19.48 -13.22
N ARG A 276 -14.12 -18.40 -12.84
CA ARG A 276 -14.26 -17.93 -11.45
C ARG A 276 -15.63 -18.26 -10.90
N ASP A 277 -15.72 -18.55 -9.61
CA ASP A 277 -17.01 -18.71 -8.91
C ASP A 277 -17.69 -17.34 -8.77
N PRO A 278 -18.80 -17.07 -9.47
CA PRO A 278 -19.47 -15.76 -9.38
C PRO A 278 -19.96 -15.43 -7.97
N MET A 279 -20.33 -16.44 -7.17
CA MET A 279 -20.78 -16.23 -5.80
C MET A 279 -19.60 -15.81 -4.91
N GLY A 280 -18.45 -16.46 -5.04
CA GLY A 280 -17.23 -16.12 -4.32
C GLY A 280 -16.78 -14.69 -4.62
N VAL A 281 -16.72 -14.32 -5.91
CA VAL A 281 -16.36 -12.95 -6.34
C VAL A 281 -17.34 -11.90 -5.80
N ASN A 282 -18.64 -12.13 -5.88
CA ASN A 282 -19.64 -11.19 -5.37
C ASN A 282 -19.57 -11.04 -3.84
N MET A 283 -19.37 -12.14 -3.12
CA MET A 283 -19.17 -12.10 -1.66
C MET A 283 -17.91 -11.33 -1.27
N PHE A 284 -16.84 -11.51 -2.01
CA PHE A 284 -15.60 -10.76 -1.84
C PHE A 284 -15.82 -9.24 -1.98
N TYR A 285 -16.46 -8.78 -3.05
CA TYR A 285 -16.74 -7.36 -3.25
C TYR A 285 -17.71 -6.79 -2.19
N LEU A 286 -18.69 -7.57 -1.75
CA LEU A 286 -19.56 -7.18 -0.65
C LEU A 286 -18.78 -7.05 0.67
N ALA A 287 -17.88 -7.98 0.93
CA ALA A 287 -17.00 -7.93 2.10
C ALA A 287 -16.11 -6.66 2.08
N LEU A 288 -15.47 -6.35 0.96
CA LEU A 288 -14.69 -5.12 0.81
C LEU A 288 -15.55 -3.87 1.05
N SER A 289 -16.77 -3.84 0.51
CA SER A 289 -17.68 -2.70 0.68
C SER A 289 -18.09 -2.49 2.14
N LEU A 290 -18.32 -3.57 2.89
CA LEU A 290 -18.57 -3.55 4.33
C LEU A 290 -17.35 -3.03 5.10
N ILE A 291 -16.15 -3.50 4.73
CA ILE A 291 -14.90 -3.09 5.36
C ILE A 291 -14.64 -1.60 5.12
N ILE A 292 -14.76 -1.12 3.86
CA ILE A 292 -14.56 0.28 3.50
C ILE A 292 -15.51 1.18 4.31
N MET A 293 -16.79 0.84 4.36
CA MET A 293 -17.77 1.60 5.13
C MET A 293 -17.50 1.53 6.64
N GLY A 294 -17.11 0.36 7.14
CA GLY A 294 -16.77 0.13 8.55
C GLY A 294 -15.59 0.98 9.00
N VAL A 295 -14.49 1.00 8.24
CA VAL A 295 -13.34 1.88 8.48
C VAL A 295 -13.75 3.35 8.44
N GLY A 296 -14.61 3.72 7.47
CA GLY A 296 -15.15 5.06 7.36
C GLY A 296 -15.79 5.57 8.64
N PHE A 297 -16.59 4.75 9.32
CA PHE A 297 -17.21 5.12 10.60
C PHE A 297 -16.29 4.97 11.82
N LEU A 298 -15.36 4.03 11.83
CA LEU A 298 -14.54 3.75 13.02
C LEU A 298 -13.32 4.67 13.10
N LYS A 299 -12.51 4.70 12.04
CA LYS A 299 -11.16 5.31 12.04
C LYS A 299 -11.11 6.78 12.49
N PRO A 300 -11.95 7.71 11.98
CA PRO A 300 -11.89 9.11 12.39
C PRO A 300 -12.39 9.30 13.82
N ASN A 301 -13.29 8.44 14.26
CA ASN A 301 -14.02 8.62 15.51
C ASN A 301 -13.24 8.11 16.74
N ILE A 302 -12.41 7.06 16.58
CA ILE A 302 -11.65 6.55 17.72
C ILE A 302 -10.52 7.50 18.13
N SER A 303 -9.82 8.14 17.20
CA SER A 303 -8.81 9.16 17.49
C SER A 303 -9.44 10.42 18.10
N THR A 304 -10.62 10.82 17.61
CA THR A 304 -11.42 11.90 18.22
C THR A 304 -11.79 11.57 19.66
N LEU A 305 -12.20 10.34 19.93
CA LEU A 305 -12.54 9.88 21.27
C LEU A 305 -11.33 9.91 22.22
N VAL A 306 -10.13 9.49 21.74
CA VAL A 306 -8.87 9.64 22.51
C VAL A 306 -8.64 11.10 22.91
N GLY A 307 -8.83 12.05 21.97
CA GLY A 307 -8.71 13.47 22.27
C GLY A 307 -9.69 13.96 23.33
N GLN A 308 -10.92 13.41 23.36
CA GLN A 308 -11.96 13.78 24.34
C GLN A 308 -11.70 13.25 25.75
N LEU A 309 -10.81 12.26 25.93
CA LEU A 309 -10.44 11.74 27.25
C LEU A 309 -9.60 12.74 28.06
N TYR A 310 -8.96 13.70 27.41
CA TYR A 310 -8.12 14.71 28.03
C TYR A 310 -8.82 16.07 28.05
N GLN A 311 -8.59 16.82 29.11
CA GLN A 311 -9.03 18.23 29.17
C GLN A 311 -8.16 19.08 28.24
N GLN A 312 -8.68 20.21 27.82
CA GLN A 312 -7.91 21.16 27.01
C GLN A 312 -6.73 21.67 27.82
N GLY A 313 -5.51 21.57 27.28
CA GLY A 313 -4.27 21.94 28.01
C GLY A 313 -3.70 20.85 28.92
N ASP A 314 -4.27 19.64 28.97
CA ASP A 314 -3.66 18.53 29.75
C ASP A 314 -2.31 18.13 29.13
N PRO A 315 -1.18 18.26 29.82
CA PRO A 315 0.15 17.96 29.30
C PRO A 315 0.36 16.49 28.97
N ARG A 316 -0.51 15.58 29.45
CA ARG A 316 -0.45 14.15 29.14
C ARG A 316 -1.09 13.78 27.81
N ARG A 317 -1.78 14.72 27.15
CA ARG A 317 -2.52 14.45 25.93
C ARG A 317 -1.63 13.93 24.81
N ASP A 318 -0.50 14.58 24.55
CA ASP A 318 0.43 14.20 23.48
C ASP A 318 1.07 12.83 23.74
N SER A 319 1.46 12.58 25.00
CA SER A 319 1.92 11.26 25.43
C SER A 319 0.85 10.19 25.25
N GLY A 320 -0.43 10.51 25.57
CA GLY A 320 -1.55 9.61 25.34
C GLY A 320 -1.75 9.22 23.88
N PHE A 321 -1.60 10.18 22.97
CA PHE A 321 -1.63 9.89 21.52
C PHE A 321 -0.43 9.05 21.07
N THR A 322 0.76 9.27 21.62
CA THR A 322 1.94 8.45 21.34
C THR A 322 1.72 6.99 21.77
N LEU A 323 1.16 6.77 22.95
CA LEU A 323 0.83 5.43 23.45
C LEU A 323 -0.25 4.76 22.59
N TYR A 324 -1.26 5.52 22.17
CA TYR A 324 -2.29 5.06 21.23
C TYR A 324 -1.68 4.66 19.87
N TYR A 325 -0.76 5.46 19.33
CA TYR A 325 -0.04 5.17 18.09
C TYR A 325 0.82 3.90 18.18
N PHE A 326 1.39 3.63 19.36
CA PHE A 326 2.08 2.35 19.60
C PHE A 326 1.13 1.16 19.41
N GLY A 327 -0.13 1.26 19.89
CA GLY A 327 -1.15 0.22 19.70
C GLY A 327 -1.45 -0.06 18.24
N ILE A 328 -1.49 0.98 17.39
CA ILE A 328 -1.65 0.86 15.93
C ILE A 328 -0.57 -0.05 15.35
N ASN A 329 0.70 0.24 15.65
CA ASN A 329 1.83 -0.49 15.08
C ASN A 329 1.98 -1.90 15.66
N LEU A 330 1.63 -2.09 16.92
CA LEU A 330 1.60 -3.42 17.53
C LEU A 330 0.55 -4.31 16.85
N GLY A 331 -0.64 -3.77 16.57
CA GLY A 331 -1.68 -4.47 15.81
C GLY A 331 -1.24 -4.81 14.38
N ALA A 332 -0.65 -3.85 13.67
CA ALA A 332 -0.14 -4.03 12.31
C ALA A 332 0.97 -5.09 12.24
N PHE A 333 1.91 -5.06 13.19
CA PHE A 333 2.99 -6.05 13.29
C PHE A 333 2.46 -7.47 13.43
N TRP A 334 1.61 -7.73 14.43
CA TRP A 334 1.07 -9.05 14.66
C TRP A 334 0.10 -9.52 13.57
N ALA A 335 -0.57 -8.59 12.90
CA ALA A 335 -1.41 -8.90 11.75
C ALA A 335 -0.60 -9.52 10.60
N ALA A 336 0.49 -8.86 10.18
CA ALA A 336 1.35 -9.38 9.13
C ALA A 336 1.97 -10.73 9.51
N VAL A 337 2.42 -10.87 10.78
CA VAL A 337 3.03 -12.11 11.26
C VAL A 337 2.03 -13.26 11.29
N LEU A 338 0.85 -13.10 11.88
CA LEU A 338 -0.07 -14.19 12.12
C LEU A 338 -1.07 -14.43 10.98
N CYS A 339 -1.73 -13.37 10.48
CA CYS A 339 -2.67 -13.53 9.37
C CYS A 339 -1.93 -13.87 8.08
N GLY A 340 -0.74 -13.26 7.84
CA GLY A 340 0.12 -13.59 6.71
C GLY A 340 0.52 -15.05 6.70
N LEU A 341 1.06 -15.55 7.82
CA LEU A 341 1.43 -16.95 7.96
C LEU A 341 0.25 -17.88 7.69
N LEU A 342 -0.87 -17.68 8.41
CA LEU A 342 -2.03 -18.58 8.27
C LEU A 342 -2.67 -18.50 6.89
N GLY A 343 -2.75 -17.32 6.28
CA GLY A 343 -3.35 -17.15 4.97
C GLY A 343 -2.58 -17.90 3.87
N GLN A 344 -1.26 -17.80 3.87
CA GLN A 344 -0.43 -18.42 2.85
C GLN A 344 -0.08 -19.89 3.12
N THR A 345 -0.12 -20.36 4.37
CA THR A 345 0.25 -21.75 4.70
C THR A 345 -0.95 -22.67 4.97
N VAL A 346 -1.99 -22.17 5.64
CA VAL A 346 -3.18 -22.96 6.02
C VAL A 346 -4.33 -22.76 5.04
N GLY A 347 -4.64 -21.50 4.71
CA GLY A 347 -5.69 -21.11 3.77
C GLY A 347 -6.15 -19.67 3.97
N TRP A 348 -6.69 -19.07 2.93
CA TRP A 348 -7.16 -17.71 2.96
C TRP A 348 -8.20 -17.49 4.07
N TRP A 349 -9.11 -18.47 4.26
CA TRP A 349 -10.11 -18.45 5.32
C TRP A 349 -9.50 -18.32 6.72
N ALA A 350 -8.32 -18.95 6.95
CA ALA A 350 -7.66 -18.89 8.24
C ALA A 350 -7.04 -17.51 8.50
N GLY A 351 -6.39 -16.92 7.49
CA GLY A 351 -5.83 -15.56 7.58
C GLY A 351 -6.90 -14.49 7.74
N PHE A 352 -7.89 -14.49 6.86
CA PHE A 352 -9.01 -13.53 6.93
C PHE A 352 -9.91 -13.77 8.14
N GLY A 353 -10.15 -15.05 8.49
CA GLY A 353 -10.92 -15.40 9.68
C GLY A 353 -10.26 -14.93 10.96
N LEU A 354 -8.93 -15.05 11.07
CA LEU A 354 -8.18 -14.52 12.22
C LEU A 354 -8.27 -12.99 12.28
N ALA A 355 -8.18 -12.29 11.14
CA ALA A 355 -8.40 -10.85 11.08
C ALA A 355 -9.82 -10.48 11.59
N GLY A 356 -10.83 -11.25 11.18
CA GLY A 356 -12.21 -11.09 11.65
C GLY A 356 -12.37 -11.33 13.15
N LEU A 357 -11.73 -12.35 13.70
CA LEU A 357 -11.71 -12.62 15.14
C LEU A 357 -11.03 -11.49 15.91
N GLY A 358 -9.94 -10.92 15.38
CA GLY A 358 -9.29 -9.74 15.95
C GLY A 358 -10.27 -8.56 16.02
N MET A 359 -11.00 -8.28 14.93
CA MET A 359 -11.99 -7.21 14.93
C MET A 359 -13.14 -7.45 15.91
N LEU A 360 -13.59 -8.69 16.03
CA LEU A 360 -14.60 -9.07 17.01
C LEU A 360 -14.10 -8.84 18.45
N ALA A 361 -12.84 -9.19 18.73
CA ALA A 361 -12.20 -8.90 20.02
C ALA A 361 -12.18 -7.40 20.30
N GLY A 362 -11.81 -6.56 19.30
CA GLY A 362 -11.86 -5.10 19.39
C GLY A 362 -13.26 -4.57 19.71
N LEU A 363 -14.27 -5.08 19.02
CA LEU A 363 -15.68 -4.74 19.26
C LEU A 363 -16.11 -5.09 20.70
N ILE A 364 -15.77 -6.29 21.18
CA ILE A 364 -16.08 -6.75 22.53
C ILE A 364 -15.39 -5.86 23.59
N VAL A 365 -14.09 -5.59 23.42
CA VAL A 365 -13.33 -4.71 24.33
C VAL A 365 -13.97 -3.33 24.38
N PHE A 366 -14.32 -2.75 23.23
CA PHE A 366 -14.94 -1.44 23.19
C PHE A 366 -16.35 -1.44 23.82
N TRP A 367 -17.14 -2.48 23.56
CA TRP A 367 -18.49 -2.62 24.12
C TRP A 367 -18.48 -2.78 25.65
N LEU A 368 -17.63 -3.67 26.19
CA LEU A 368 -17.49 -3.89 27.62
C LEU A 368 -16.81 -2.70 28.33
N GLY A 369 -15.91 -2.02 27.62
CA GLY A 369 -15.15 -0.88 28.14
C GLY A 369 -15.92 0.46 28.21
N LYS A 370 -17.16 0.54 27.71
CA LYS A 370 -17.99 1.76 27.72
C LYS A 370 -17.99 2.52 29.07
N PRO A 371 -18.10 1.86 30.23
CA PRO A 371 -18.12 2.59 31.52
C PRO A 371 -16.84 3.39 31.78
N LEU A 372 -15.67 2.91 31.27
CA LEU A 372 -14.38 3.57 31.44
C LEU A 372 -14.22 4.82 30.56
N LEU A 373 -15.12 5.05 29.60
CA LEU A 373 -15.13 6.25 28.76
C LEU A 373 -15.85 7.43 29.41
N GLU A 374 -16.43 7.27 30.60
CA GLU A 374 -17.01 8.33 31.44
C GLU A 374 -18.01 9.24 30.68
N GLY A 375 -18.83 8.67 29.81
CA GLY A 375 -19.81 9.42 29.02
C GLY A 375 -19.24 10.15 27.79
N LYS A 376 -17.93 10.08 27.54
CA LYS A 376 -17.32 10.69 26.35
C LYS A 376 -17.84 10.02 25.06
N GLY A 377 -17.94 10.81 24.00
CA GLY A 377 -18.37 10.33 22.67
C GLY A 377 -19.86 10.11 22.48
N GLU A 378 -20.72 10.62 23.35
CA GLU A 378 -22.17 10.60 23.17
C GLU A 378 -22.63 11.53 22.03
N SER A 379 -23.85 11.29 21.53
CA SER A 379 -24.46 12.14 20.50
C SER A 379 -24.60 13.59 21.01
N PRO A 380 -24.32 14.60 20.18
CA PRO A 380 -24.50 16.01 20.55
C PRO A 380 -25.97 16.37 20.84
N ASN A 381 -26.91 15.64 20.24
CA ASN A 381 -28.35 15.84 20.42
C ASN A 381 -29.10 14.50 20.57
N PRO A 382 -28.99 13.79 21.72
CA PRO A 382 -29.59 12.46 21.89
C PRO A 382 -31.10 12.46 21.75
N GLU A 383 -31.77 13.49 22.24
CA GLU A 383 -33.24 13.64 22.15
C GLU A 383 -33.70 13.77 20.70
N ARG A 384 -32.99 14.54 19.86
CA ARG A 384 -33.28 14.70 18.45
C ARG A 384 -33.13 13.39 17.70
N MET A 385 -32.13 12.58 18.08
CA MET A 385 -31.88 11.27 17.43
C MET A 385 -32.95 10.23 17.78
N ARG A 386 -33.56 10.30 18.96
CA ARG A 386 -34.63 9.40 19.39
C ARG A 386 -36.01 9.75 18.83
N LYS A 387 -36.21 10.96 18.26
CA LYS A 387 -37.47 11.36 17.68
C LYS A 387 -37.84 10.50 16.47
N PRO A 388 -39.02 9.89 16.43
CA PRO A 388 -39.50 9.12 15.29
C PRO A 388 -39.62 10.00 14.05
N VAL A 389 -39.31 9.45 12.88
CA VAL A 389 -39.37 10.14 11.59
C VAL A 389 -40.29 9.40 10.64
N LEU A 390 -40.26 8.06 10.64
CA LEU A 390 -41.06 7.21 9.78
C LEU A 390 -41.69 6.07 10.61
N GLY A 391 -42.91 6.27 11.11
CA GLY A 391 -43.53 5.32 12.02
C GLY A 391 -42.68 5.06 13.27
N PRO A 392 -42.29 3.81 13.58
CA PRO A 392 -41.43 3.50 14.73
C PRO A 392 -39.95 3.81 14.50
N VAL A 393 -39.55 4.15 13.27
CA VAL A 393 -38.13 4.39 12.92
C VAL A 393 -37.72 5.80 13.36
N ASN A 394 -36.74 5.89 14.26
CA ASN A 394 -36.14 7.14 14.69
C ASN A 394 -34.99 7.57 13.78
N ARG A 395 -34.44 8.78 13.97
CA ARG A 395 -33.36 9.33 13.16
C ARG A 395 -32.07 8.52 13.26
N GLU A 396 -31.79 7.91 14.40
CA GLU A 396 -30.61 7.07 14.60
C GLU A 396 -30.64 5.85 13.67
N TRP A 397 -31.78 5.17 13.55
CA TRP A 397 -31.94 4.05 12.63
C TRP A 397 -31.85 4.47 11.16
N LEU A 398 -32.27 5.71 10.82
CA LEU A 398 -32.05 6.22 9.46
C LEU A 398 -30.57 6.42 9.13
N VAL A 399 -29.76 6.84 10.11
CA VAL A 399 -28.29 6.94 9.91
C VAL A 399 -27.69 5.56 9.69
N TYR A 400 -28.08 4.55 10.47
CA TYR A 400 -27.58 3.17 10.25
C TYR A 400 -28.06 2.62 8.91
N ALA A 401 -29.32 2.82 8.56
CA ALA A 401 -29.84 2.44 7.25
C ALA A 401 -29.11 3.13 6.09
N SER A 402 -28.78 4.42 6.22
CA SER A 402 -27.97 5.12 5.21
C SER A 402 -26.55 4.55 5.09
N GLY A 403 -25.99 4.03 6.17
CA GLY A 403 -24.72 3.29 6.14
C GLY A 403 -24.81 2.02 5.30
N PHE A 404 -25.89 1.23 5.43
CA PHE A 404 -26.12 0.05 4.60
C PHE A 404 -26.44 0.41 3.13
N VAL A 405 -27.15 1.51 2.88
CA VAL A 405 -27.30 2.04 1.51
C VAL A 405 -25.94 2.42 0.94
N GLY A 406 -25.07 3.03 1.76
CA GLY A 406 -23.69 3.33 1.39
C GLY A 406 -22.90 2.07 1.05
N VAL A 407 -23.05 0.97 1.78
CA VAL A 407 -22.43 -0.33 1.45
C VAL A 407 -22.90 -0.81 0.08
N ALA A 408 -24.20 -0.75 -0.21
CA ALA A 408 -24.73 -1.15 -1.51
C ALA A 408 -24.19 -0.28 -2.66
N LEU A 409 -24.10 1.03 -2.46
CA LEU A 409 -23.52 1.95 -3.45
C LEU A 409 -22.02 1.66 -3.66
N LEU A 410 -21.28 1.41 -2.59
CA LEU A 410 -19.86 1.04 -2.66
C LEU A 410 -19.69 -0.29 -3.40
N TYR A 411 -20.54 -1.27 -3.16
CA TYR A 411 -20.49 -2.55 -3.86
C TYR A 411 -20.52 -2.34 -5.37
N PHE A 412 -21.51 -1.62 -5.89
CA PHE A 412 -21.57 -1.33 -7.32
C PHE A 412 -20.41 -0.49 -7.83
N TYR A 413 -19.90 0.41 -7.00
CA TYR A 413 -18.78 1.29 -7.36
C TYR A 413 -17.43 0.55 -7.38
N VAL A 414 -17.19 -0.37 -6.44
CA VAL A 414 -15.96 -1.19 -6.37
C VAL A 414 -15.95 -2.30 -7.42
N VAL A 415 -17.13 -2.85 -7.75
CA VAL A 415 -17.28 -3.83 -8.86
C VAL A 415 -17.10 -3.14 -10.21
N ALA A 416 -17.42 -1.84 -10.31
CA ALA A 416 -17.15 -1.07 -11.51
C ALA A 416 -15.66 -1.00 -11.82
N ASN A 417 -15.34 -0.75 -13.08
CA ASN A 417 -13.97 -0.57 -13.53
C ASN A 417 -13.22 0.45 -12.65
N HIS A 418 -11.98 0.13 -12.25
CA HIS A 418 -11.10 1.02 -11.48
C HIS A 418 -10.96 2.43 -12.10
N LEU A 419 -11.10 2.56 -13.43
CA LEU A 419 -11.12 3.85 -14.13
C LEU A 419 -12.23 4.77 -13.61
N VAL A 420 -13.43 4.25 -13.32
CA VAL A 420 -14.55 5.05 -12.79
C VAL A 420 -14.21 5.63 -11.42
N VAL A 421 -13.54 4.86 -10.56
CA VAL A 421 -13.05 5.32 -9.25
C VAL A 421 -11.99 6.40 -9.43
N GLY A 422 -11.04 6.17 -10.34
CA GLY A 422 -9.98 7.14 -10.66
C GLY A 422 -10.52 8.47 -11.16
N ILE A 423 -11.48 8.46 -12.07
CA ILE A 423 -12.15 9.68 -12.56
C ILE A 423 -12.87 10.40 -11.40
N GLY A 424 -13.58 9.68 -10.54
CA GLY A 424 -14.25 10.26 -9.38
C GLY A 424 -13.27 10.94 -8.40
N LEU A 425 -12.14 10.30 -8.13
CA LEU A 425 -11.07 10.85 -7.30
C LEU A 425 -10.44 12.10 -7.94
N LEU A 426 -10.13 12.04 -9.23
CA LEU A 426 -9.57 13.17 -9.98
C LEU A 426 -10.50 14.38 -9.95
N LEU A 427 -11.78 14.18 -10.26
CA LEU A 427 -12.77 15.27 -10.22
C LEU A 427 -12.93 15.86 -8.81
N SER A 428 -12.91 15.01 -7.78
CA SER A 428 -12.98 15.45 -6.39
C SER A 428 -11.76 16.29 -6.00
N MET A 429 -10.55 15.87 -6.43
CA MET A 429 -9.31 16.62 -6.20
C MET A 429 -9.31 17.97 -6.93
N VAL A 430 -9.68 17.98 -8.21
CA VAL A 430 -9.76 19.21 -9.00
C VAL A 430 -10.74 20.19 -8.35
N ALA A 431 -11.90 19.72 -7.89
CA ALA A 431 -12.87 20.55 -7.19
C ALA A 431 -12.31 21.11 -5.86
N ALA A 432 -11.61 20.27 -5.08
CA ALA A 432 -11.00 20.69 -3.82
C ALA A 432 -9.88 21.71 -4.02
N LEU A 433 -8.99 21.48 -4.98
CA LEU A 433 -7.90 22.40 -5.33
C LEU A 433 -8.46 23.72 -5.88
N GLY A 434 -9.49 23.65 -6.72
CA GLY A 434 -10.20 24.83 -7.23
C GLY A 434 -10.83 25.67 -6.12
N PHE A 435 -11.48 25.00 -5.14
CA PHE A 435 -12.02 25.68 -3.97
C PHE A 435 -10.91 26.35 -3.12
N ILE A 436 -9.79 25.67 -2.87
CA ILE A 436 -8.68 26.22 -2.11
C ILE A 436 -8.06 27.42 -2.86
N ALA A 437 -7.84 27.30 -4.16
CA ALA A 437 -7.33 28.39 -4.98
C ALA A 437 -8.27 29.62 -4.95
N TRP A 438 -9.56 29.38 -5.13
CA TRP A 438 -10.58 30.44 -4.99
C TRP A 438 -10.54 31.07 -3.59
N PHE A 439 -10.46 30.27 -2.53
CA PHE A 439 -10.40 30.75 -1.16
C PHE A 439 -9.16 31.61 -0.91
N ILE A 440 -7.98 31.15 -1.36
CA ILE A 440 -6.71 31.89 -1.23
C ILE A 440 -6.77 33.23 -2.00
N ILE A 441 -7.30 33.22 -3.23
CA ILE A 441 -7.31 34.41 -4.09
C ILE A 441 -8.39 35.40 -3.69
N VAL A 442 -9.63 34.90 -3.45
CA VAL A 442 -10.80 35.77 -3.28
C VAL A 442 -11.09 36.09 -1.81
N LYS A 443 -11.01 35.07 -0.92
CA LYS A 443 -11.39 35.24 0.50
C LYS A 443 -10.28 35.80 1.35
N LEU A 444 -9.03 35.35 1.14
CA LEU A 444 -7.89 35.88 1.90
C LEU A 444 -7.39 37.20 1.34
N GLY A 445 -7.69 37.51 0.07
CA GLY A 445 -7.42 38.82 -0.53
C GLY A 445 -5.98 39.30 -0.30
N ASN A 446 -5.82 40.35 0.51
CA ASN A 446 -4.53 40.98 0.80
C ASN A 446 -3.82 40.40 2.05
N ASP A 447 -4.39 39.41 2.75
CA ASP A 447 -3.72 38.77 3.87
C ASP A 447 -2.56 37.91 3.38
N LYS A 448 -1.39 38.49 3.27
CA LYS A 448 -0.19 37.82 2.79
C LYS A 448 0.21 36.63 3.69
N VAL A 449 0.08 36.79 5.02
CA VAL A 449 0.48 35.76 5.98
C VAL A 449 -0.39 34.51 5.82
N ALA A 450 -1.71 34.68 5.82
CA ALA A 450 -2.65 33.57 5.66
C ALA A 450 -2.48 32.88 4.29
N ARG A 451 -2.27 33.64 3.22
CA ARG A 451 -2.03 33.11 1.86
C ARG A 451 -0.76 32.26 1.80
N GLU A 452 0.37 32.76 2.30
CA GLU A 452 1.66 32.04 2.26
C GLU A 452 1.60 30.77 3.12
N ARG A 453 0.97 30.82 4.31
CA ARG A 453 0.72 29.62 5.12
C ARG A 453 -0.12 28.59 4.41
N MET A 454 -1.21 29.00 3.77
CA MET A 454 -2.07 28.06 3.01
C MET A 454 -1.34 27.47 1.80
N MET A 455 -0.54 28.23 1.07
CA MET A 455 0.30 27.71 -0.01
C MET A 455 1.34 26.71 0.50
N LEU A 456 1.97 26.98 1.66
CA LEU A 456 2.89 26.05 2.29
C LEU A 456 2.17 24.74 2.67
N ALA A 457 0.96 24.80 3.21
CA ALA A 457 0.15 23.63 3.52
C ALA A 457 -0.11 22.79 2.25
N MET A 458 -0.39 23.42 1.11
CA MET A 458 -0.59 22.72 -0.16
C MET A 458 0.68 22.01 -0.66
N VAL A 459 1.85 22.62 -0.49
CA VAL A 459 3.13 21.99 -0.80
C VAL A 459 3.34 20.73 0.06
N LEU A 460 3.04 20.80 1.35
CA LEU A 460 3.16 19.65 2.25
C LEU A 460 2.16 18.55 1.91
N ILE A 461 0.92 18.89 1.53
CA ILE A 461 -0.09 17.92 1.07
C ILE A 461 0.40 17.21 -0.20
N PHE A 462 0.97 17.93 -1.16
CA PHE A 462 1.56 17.34 -2.37
C PHE A 462 2.72 16.39 -2.00
N GLY A 463 3.63 16.83 -1.12
CA GLY A 463 4.73 15.97 -0.64
C GLY A 463 4.25 14.70 0.05
N SER A 464 3.15 14.79 0.81
CA SER A 464 2.49 13.64 1.42
C SER A 464 1.94 12.67 0.36
N ALA A 465 1.28 13.18 -0.68
CA ALA A 465 0.77 12.35 -1.76
C ALA A 465 1.91 11.58 -2.45
N VAL A 466 3.01 12.25 -2.79
CA VAL A 466 4.19 11.62 -3.40
C VAL A 466 4.78 10.54 -2.48
N PHE A 467 4.99 10.88 -1.20
CA PHE A 467 5.54 9.94 -0.22
C PHE A 467 4.69 8.68 -0.12
N PHE A 468 3.38 8.83 0.12
CA PHE A 468 2.49 7.68 0.30
C PHE A 468 2.28 6.88 -0.99
N THR A 469 2.35 7.50 -2.18
CA THR A 469 2.32 6.76 -3.45
C THR A 469 3.47 5.73 -3.54
N LEU A 470 4.67 6.13 -3.14
CA LEU A 470 5.84 5.25 -3.12
C LEU A 470 5.79 4.26 -1.94
N PHE A 471 5.41 4.73 -0.77
CA PHE A 471 5.36 3.92 0.45
C PHE A 471 4.33 2.78 0.38
N GLU A 472 3.18 3.03 -0.22
CA GLU A 472 2.06 2.08 -0.27
C GLU A 472 2.26 0.93 -1.28
N GLN A 473 3.40 0.91 -1.99
CA GLN A 473 3.84 -0.25 -2.77
C GLN A 473 4.02 -1.51 -1.90
N ALA A 474 4.17 -1.34 -0.59
CA ALA A 474 4.34 -2.42 0.39
C ALA A 474 3.25 -3.51 0.32
N GLY A 475 2.00 -3.15 0.02
CA GLY A 475 0.90 -4.11 -0.02
C GLY A 475 0.57 -4.65 -1.41
N SER A 476 1.20 -4.17 -2.45
CA SER A 476 0.98 -4.55 -3.86
C SER A 476 2.27 -5.04 -4.50
N SER A 477 2.99 -4.19 -5.24
CA SER A 477 4.19 -4.61 -6.00
C SER A 477 5.28 -5.22 -5.13
N LEU A 478 5.58 -4.64 -3.95
CA LEU A 478 6.59 -5.20 -3.05
C LEU A 478 6.17 -6.54 -2.44
N ASN A 479 4.87 -6.75 -2.26
CA ASN A 479 4.35 -8.01 -1.76
C ASN A 479 4.46 -9.12 -2.81
N LEU A 480 4.12 -8.82 -4.08
CA LEU A 480 4.32 -9.74 -5.21
C LEU A 480 5.81 -9.98 -5.47
N PHE A 481 6.64 -8.95 -5.41
CA PHE A 481 8.10 -9.08 -5.51
C PHE A 481 8.67 -9.99 -4.41
N ALA A 482 8.19 -9.85 -3.17
CA ALA A 482 8.61 -10.71 -2.07
C ALA A 482 8.27 -12.18 -2.29
N ASP A 483 7.10 -12.46 -2.89
CA ASP A 483 6.65 -13.82 -3.19
C ASP A 483 7.46 -14.50 -4.31
N ARG A 484 7.88 -13.72 -5.31
CA ARG A 484 8.43 -14.21 -6.58
C ARG A 484 9.95 -14.13 -6.68
N ASN A 485 10.52 -13.03 -6.18
CA ASN A 485 11.90 -12.66 -6.45
C ASN A 485 12.72 -12.38 -5.18
N VAL A 486 12.29 -12.89 -4.01
CA VAL A 486 13.05 -12.79 -2.76
C VAL A 486 13.24 -14.17 -2.14
N ASP A 487 14.47 -14.49 -1.73
CA ASP A 487 14.72 -15.63 -0.84
C ASP A 487 14.25 -15.29 0.57
N LEU A 488 13.09 -15.82 0.96
CA LEU A 488 12.41 -15.53 2.22
C LEU A 488 13.02 -16.28 3.43
N SER A 489 14.27 -16.71 3.34
CA SER A 489 14.99 -17.32 4.44
C SER A 489 15.69 -16.28 5.29
N LEU A 490 15.51 -16.32 6.61
CA LEU A 490 16.23 -15.47 7.59
C LEU A 490 17.65 -15.98 7.89
N SER A 491 18.00 -17.18 7.44
CA SER A 491 19.34 -17.76 7.57
C SER A 491 19.83 -18.27 6.22
N ALA A 492 21.08 -17.99 5.89
CA ALA A 492 21.68 -18.48 4.64
C ALA A 492 21.86 -20.02 4.64
N THR A 493 22.04 -20.62 5.81
CA THR A 493 22.29 -22.07 5.97
C THR A 493 21.61 -22.60 7.23
N ALA A 494 21.28 -23.89 7.24
CA ALA A 494 20.88 -24.57 8.45
C ALA A 494 22.05 -24.72 9.43
N GLY A 495 21.72 -24.80 10.72
CA GLY A 495 22.71 -25.05 11.79
C GLY A 495 22.05 -25.46 13.10
N THR A 496 22.83 -25.39 14.18
CA THR A 496 22.32 -25.65 15.54
C THR A 496 22.74 -24.53 16.49
N ILE A 497 21.81 -24.06 17.32
CA ILE A 497 22.07 -23.11 18.42
C ILE A 497 21.67 -23.78 19.73
N LEU A 498 22.61 -23.96 20.66
CA LEU A 498 22.38 -24.64 21.94
C LEU A 498 21.76 -26.04 21.77
N GLY A 499 22.13 -26.74 20.69
CA GLY A 499 21.60 -28.08 20.40
C GLY A 499 20.22 -28.09 19.71
N ILE A 500 19.61 -26.92 19.44
CA ILE A 500 18.35 -26.76 18.72
C ILE A 500 18.64 -26.51 17.25
N PRO A 501 18.13 -27.33 16.31
CA PRO A 501 18.25 -27.09 14.88
C PRO A 501 17.54 -25.79 14.47
N TYR A 502 18.13 -25.04 13.53
CA TYR A 502 17.51 -23.91 12.88
C TYR A 502 17.75 -23.94 11.37
N GLY A 503 16.82 -23.43 10.61
CA GLY A 503 16.88 -23.36 9.14
C GLY A 503 15.48 -23.45 8.55
N THR A 504 15.37 -23.34 7.23
CA THR A 504 14.14 -23.70 6.52
C THR A 504 14.02 -25.23 6.44
N PRO A 505 12.82 -25.80 6.20
CA PRO A 505 12.66 -27.25 6.03
C PRO A 505 13.60 -27.84 4.97
N ALA A 506 13.78 -27.14 3.84
CA ALA A 506 14.69 -27.57 2.78
C ALA A 506 16.15 -27.53 3.19
N GLN A 507 16.60 -26.48 3.87
CA GLN A 507 17.95 -26.33 4.38
C GLN A 507 18.28 -27.39 5.44
N LEU A 508 17.35 -27.70 6.34
CA LEU A 508 17.51 -28.74 7.34
C LEU A 508 17.64 -30.12 6.70
N ALA A 509 16.79 -30.42 5.71
CA ALA A 509 16.85 -31.66 4.96
C ALA A 509 18.21 -31.82 4.23
N ALA A 510 18.69 -30.75 3.56
CA ALA A 510 19.97 -30.75 2.88
C ALA A 510 21.15 -30.91 3.84
N ALA A 511 21.06 -30.39 5.08
CA ALA A 511 22.07 -30.51 6.11
C ALA A 511 21.98 -31.85 6.90
N GLY A 512 21.00 -32.71 6.62
CA GLY A 512 20.77 -33.95 7.37
C GLY A 512 20.33 -33.74 8.83
N LEU A 513 19.78 -32.55 9.14
CA LEU A 513 19.29 -32.19 10.46
C LEU A 513 17.81 -32.58 10.61
N PRO A 514 17.38 -33.03 11.82
CA PRO A 514 16.03 -33.50 12.03
C PRO A 514 15.01 -32.33 11.97
N THR A 515 13.93 -32.57 11.26
CA THR A 515 12.71 -31.72 11.27
C THR A 515 11.65 -32.27 12.22
N SER A 516 11.90 -33.43 12.84
CA SER A 516 11.04 -34.03 13.87
C SER A 516 11.47 -33.52 15.25
N GLY A 517 10.51 -32.98 16.02
CA GLY A 517 10.78 -32.42 17.34
C GLY A 517 10.78 -30.88 17.34
N PHE A 518 11.44 -30.26 18.33
CA PHE A 518 11.53 -28.80 18.44
C PHE A 518 12.72 -28.27 17.62
N TRP A 519 12.43 -27.39 16.68
CA TRP A 519 13.39 -26.67 15.85
C TRP A 519 12.91 -25.25 15.55
N ILE A 520 13.83 -24.38 15.15
CA ILE A 520 13.53 -22.98 14.80
C ILE A 520 13.43 -22.88 13.29
N ASP A 521 12.22 -22.62 12.82
CA ASP A 521 11.95 -22.36 11.40
C ASP A 521 12.32 -20.92 11.05
N THR A 522 13.26 -20.76 10.11
CA THR A 522 13.75 -19.48 9.64
C THR A 522 13.07 -19.02 8.35
N SER A 523 12.08 -19.74 7.83
CA SER A 523 11.29 -19.31 6.69
C SER A 523 10.31 -18.20 7.07
N MET A 524 10.09 -17.28 6.12
CA MET A 524 9.02 -16.27 6.14
C MET A 524 8.08 -16.51 4.99
N THR A 525 6.85 -16.02 5.11
CA THR A 525 5.95 -15.86 3.97
C THR A 525 6.05 -14.43 3.43
N ALA A 526 5.72 -14.22 2.16
CA ALA A 526 5.74 -12.89 1.56
C ALA A 526 4.90 -11.86 2.33
N SER A 527 3.70 -12.24 2.77
CA SER A 527 2.85 -11.37 3.62
C SER A 527 3.49 -11.00 4.96
N GLN A 528 4.33 -11.88 5.54
CA GLN A 528 5.02 -11.58 6.80
C GLN A 528 6.06 -10.47 6.64
N THR A 529 6.61 -10.22 5.44
CA THR A 529 7.59 -9.16 5.21
C THR A 529 7.03 -7.77 5.51
N GLN A 530 5.71 -7.58 5.42
CA GLN A 530 5.06 -6.33 5.81
C GLN A 530 5.19 -6.02 7.31
N SER A 531 5.53 -7.01 8.15
CA SER A 531 5.82 -6.79 9.57
C SER A 531 7.09 -5.96 9.80
N PHE A 532 8.00 -5.88 8.82
CA PHE A 532 9.24 -5.10 8.94
C PHE A 532 8.97 -3.62 9.20
N ASN A 533 8.05 -3.00 8.46
CA ASN A 533 7.71 -1.59 8.69
C ASN A 533 7.21 -1.35 10.13
N ALA A 534 6.17 -2.08 10.54
CA ALA A 534 5.63 -1.93 11.90
C ALA A 534 6.66 -2.27 12.99
N GLY A 535 7.47 -3.31 12.78
CA GLY A 535 8.57 -3.70 13.67
C GLY A 535 9.62 -2.59 13.79
N PHE A 536 10.04 -1.99 12.69
CA PHE A 536 10.98 -0.86 12.70
C PHE A 536 10.37 0.38 13.36
N ILE A 537 9.07 0.66 13.20
CA ILE A 537 8.41 1.75 13.93
C ILE A 537 8.46 1.51 15.44
N LEU A 538 8.17 0.28 15.91
CA LEU A 538 8.24 -0.03 17.34
C LEU A 538 9.62 0.19 17.93
N ILE A 539 10.68 0.02 17.12
CA ILE A 539 12.09 0.21 17.54
C ILE A 539 12.51 1.67 17.38
N PHE A 540 12.25 2.30 16.24
CA PHE A 540 12.82 3.61 15.89
C PHE A 540 11.99 4.80 16.38
N ALA A 541 10.67 4.67 16.60
CA ALA A 541 9.85 5.79 17.01
C ALA A 541 10.31 6.44 18.34
N PRO A 542 10.70 5.69 19.39
CA PRO A 542 11.27 6.29 20.60
C PRO A 542 12.60 7.03 20.34
N ILE A 543 13.44 6.50 19.46
CA ILE A 543 14.74 7.10 19.08
C ILE A 543 14.50 8.42 18.35
N PHE A 544 13.55 8.44 17.40
CA PHE A 544 13.18 9.66 16.68
C PHE A 544 12.51 10.71 17.57
N ALA A 545 11.68 10.29 18.52
CA ALA A 545 11.12 11.20 19.50
C ALA A 545 12.22 11.90 20.34
N ALA A 546 13.23 11.15 20.77
CA ALA A 546 14.40 11.71 21.47
C ALA A 546 15.23 12.61 20.55
N LEU A 547 15.42 12.25 19.27
CA LEU A 547 16.13 13.03 18.27
C LEU A 547 15.47 14.39 18.04
N TRP A 548 14.15 14.41 17.81
CA TRP A 548 13.41 15.65 17.59
C TRP A 548 13.44 16.55 18.83
N ALA A 549 13.28 15.99 20.02
CA ALA A 549 13.42 16.73 21.28
C ALA A 549 14.83 17.35 21.44
N PHE A 550 15.87 16.58 21.11
CA PHE A 550 17.26 17.04 21.18
C PHE A 550 17.56 18.16 20.17
N LEU A 551 17.10 18.02 18.92
CA LEU A 551 17.28 19.04 17.87
C LEU A 551 16.47 20.30 18.18
N GLY A 552 15.22 20.14 18.63
CA GLY A 552 14.36 21.26 19.02
C GLY A 552 14.95 22.07 20.15
N ALA A 553 15.47 21.43 21.21
CA ALA A 553 16.14 22.11 22.32
C ALA A 553 17.36 22.93 21.88
N ARG A 554 17.99 22.56 20.76
CA ARG A 554 19.14 23.28 20.17
C ARG A 554 18.79 24.25 19.06
N ARG A 555 17.50 24.40 18.72
CA ARG A 555 17.02 25.19 17.58
C ARG A 555 17.60 24.71 16.24
N MET A 556 17.94 23.42 16.15
CA MET A 556 18.48 22.76 14.95
C MET A 556 17.44 21.91 14.22
N ASP A 557 16.19 21.96 14.66
CA ASP A 557 15.10 21.19 14.03
C ASP A 557 14.88 21.65 12.58
N PRO A 558 14.99 20.75 11.57
CA PRO A 558 14.77 21.11 10.18
C PRO A 558 13.33 21.59 9.95
N ASN A 559 13.16 22.56 9.05
CA ASN A 559 11.81 23.01 8.71
C ASN A 559 10.98 21.84 8.08
N PRO A 560 9.64 21.91 8.18
CA PRO A 560 8.77 20.83 7.69
C PRO A 560 9.01 20.42 6.24
N VAL A 561 9.31 21.36 5.33
CA VAL A 561 9.55 21.08 3.91
C VAL A 561 10.82 20.24 3.72
N VAL A 562 11.89 20.53 4.50
CA VAL A 562 13.12 19.71 4.49
C VAL A 562 12.86 18.32 5.03
N LYS A 563 12.07 18.20 6.13
CA LYS A 563 11.70 16.88 6.68
C LYS A 563 10.95 16.04 5.63
N PHE A 564 10.01 16.64 4.90
CA PHE A 564 9.29 15.98 3.82
C PHE A 564 10.23 15.56 2.69
N GLY A 565 11.13 16.45 2.26
CA GLY A 565 12.12 16.15 1.23
C GLY A 565 13.02 14.97 1.63
N LEU A 566 13.53 14.97 2.87
CA LEU A 566 14.33 13.86 3.40
C LEU A 566 13.54 12.55 3.48
N GLY A 567 12.27 12.60 3.89
CA GLY A 567 11.40 11.43 3.93
C GLY A 567 11.19 10.82 2.54
N ILE A 568 10.90 11.66 1.53
CA ILE A 568 10.70 11.21 0.14
C ILE A 568 12.01 10.62 -0.44
N ILE A 569 13.17 11.26 -0.17
CA ILE A 569 14.48 10.71 -0.58
C ILE A 569 14.69 9.31 0.00
N GLN A 570 14.40 9.11 1.28
CA GLN A 570 14.60 7.82 1.94
C GLN A 570 13.75 6.72 1.32
N VAL A 571 12.48 6.99 1.00
CA VAL A 571 11.64 6.02 0.28
C VAL A 571 12.23 5.69 -1.08
N GLY A 572 12.67 6.70 -1.85
CA GLY A 572 13.35 6.48 -3.13
C GLY A 572 14.62 5.64 -3.01
N LEU A 573 15.47 5.94 -2.01
CA LEU A 573 16.69 5.18 -1.74
C LEU A 573 16.39 3.72 -1.35
N GLY A 574 15.28 3.46 -0.67
CA GLY A 574 14.85 2.10 -0.34
C GLY A 574 14.68 1.24 -1.60
N PHE A 575 14.00 1.74 -2.64
CA PHE A 575 13.88 1.05 -3.93
C PHE A 575 15.23 0.87 -4.62
N LEU A 576 16.05 1.94 -4.67
CA LEU A 576 17.35 1.90 -5.33
C LEU A 576 18.33 0.92 -4.68
N ILE A 577 18.22 0.63 -3.38
CA ILE A 577 19.02 -0.39 -2.70
C ILE A 577 18.72 -1.78 -3.26
N VAL A 578 17.46 -2.12 -3.52
CA VAL A 578 17.09 -3.41 -4.12
C VAL A 578 17.66 -3.51 -5.54
N VAL A 579 17.49 -2.46 -6.35
CA VAL A 579 18.03 -2.39 -7.72
C VAL A 579 19.55 -2.52 -7.71
N TRP A 580 20.24 -1.80 -6.81
CA TRP A 580 21.69 -1.89 -6.66
C TRP A 580 22.15 -3.29 -6.28
N GLY A 581 21.48 -3.92 -5.30
CA GLY A 581 21.85 -5.26 -4.84
C GLY A 581 21.68 -6.30 -5.94
N ALA A 582 20.56 -6.27 -6.66
CA ALA A 582 20.29 -7.17 -7.79
C ALA A 582 21.36 -7.02 -8.89
N ASN A 583 21.66 -5.78 -9.30
CA ASN A 583 22.67 -5.49 -10.33
C ASN A 583 24.13 -5.75 -9.87
N SER A 584 24.35 -5.91 -8.55
CA SER A 584 25.66 -6.24 -7.99
C SER A 584 25.93 -7.75 -7.88
N GLY A 585 25.06 -8.58 -8.48
CA GLY A 585 25.23 -10.04 -8.48
C GLY A 585 24.78 -10.73 -7.19
N MET A 586 23.88 -10.09 -6.42
CA MET A 586 23.28 -10.68 -5.21
C MET A 586 22.03 -11.53 -5.52
N VAL A 587 21.78 -11.84 -6.78
CA VAL A 587 20.65 -12.67 -7.23
C VAL A 587 21.10 -14.12 -7.28
N ASP A 588 20.28 -15.04 -6.79
CA ASP A 588 20.55 -16.48 -6.87
C ASP A 588 20.16 -17.06 -8.27
N ASP A 589 20.47 -18.34 -8.47
CA ASP A 589 20.19 -19.04 -9.73
C ASP A 589 18.67 -19.17 -10.03
N ALA A 590 17.81 -18.91 -9.04
CA ALA A 590 16.35 -18.87 -9.17
C ALA A 590 15.80 -17.45 -9.35
N PHE A 591 16.65 -16.47 -9.67
CA PHE A 591 16.32 -15.05 -9.84
C PHE A 591 15.69 -14.41 -8.59
N ARG A 592 16.19 -14.79 -7.38
CA ARG A 592 15.74 -14.25 -6.11
C ARG A 592 16.82 -13.40 -5.47
N THR A 593 16.43 -12.23 -4.97
CA THR A 593 17.29 -11.34 -4.18
C THR A 593 17.29 -11.76 -2.70
N PRO A 594 18.35 -11.52 -1.95
CA PRO A 594 18.37 -11.86 -0.53
C PRO A 594 17.42 -10.97 0.28
N LEU A 595 16.74 -11.55 1.29
CA LEU A 595 15.77 -10.89 2.16
C LEU A 595 16.28 -9.59 2.79
N VAL A 596 17.59 -9.49 3.03
CA VAL A 596 18.21 -8.31 3.65
C VAL A 596 17.98 -7.04 2.81
N LEU A 597 17.95 -7.13 1.48
CA LEU A 597 17.69 -5.97 0.61
C LEU A 597 16.27 -5.46 0.81
N LEU A 598 15.29 -6.37 0.88
CA LEU A 598 13.91 -6.01 1.17
C LEU A 598 13.75 -5.45 2.59
N ALA A 599 14.44 -6.01 3.59
CA ALA A 599 14.44 -5.49 4.95
C ALA A 599 15.04 -4.08 5.03
N LEU A 600 16.13 -3.81 4.30
CA LEU A 600 16.70 -2.46 4.18
C LEU A 600 15.75 -1.50 3.49
N LEU A 601 15.08 -1.91 2.41
CA LEU A 601 14.04 -1.10 1.77
C LEU A 601 12.97 -0.69 2.79
N TYR A 602 12.39 -1.63 3.54
CA TYR A 602 11.41 -1.33 4.58
C TYR A 602 11.97 -0.44 5.70
N MET A 603 13.24 -0.61 6.06
CA MET A 603 13.90 0.26 7.03
C MET A 603 13.95 1.71 6.52
N PHE A 604 14.41 1.95 5.28
CA PHE A 604 14.44 3.28 4.68
C PHE A 604 13.03 3.89 4.55
N HIS A 605 12.05 3.11 4.15
CA HIS A 605 10.65 3.53 4.10
C HIS A 605 10.15 3.97 5.48
N THR A 606 10.45 3.19 6.52
CA THR A 606 10.06 3.50 7.91
C THR A 606 10.75 4.75 8.44
N LEU A 607 12.05 4.90 8.18
CA LEU A 607 12.78 6.11 8.55
C LEU A 607 12.14 7.34 7.87
N GLY A 608 11.83 7.24 6.56
CA GLY A 608 11.12 8.29 5.83
C GLY A 608 9.75 8.62 6.41
N GLU A 609 8.98 7.63 6.81
CA GLU A 609 7.69 7.81 7.47
C GLU A 609 7.81 8.57 8.80
N LEU A 610 8.83 8.27 9.61
CA LEU A 610 9.08 8.96 10.88
C LEU A 610 9.52 10.43 10.72
N PHE A 611 10.04 10.81 9.54
CA PHE A 611 10.28 12.21 9.19
C PHE A 611 9.00 12.97 8.83
N LEU A 612 8.03 12.31 8.20
CA LEU A 612 6.89 12.95 7.54
C LEU A 612 5.59 12.85 8.36
N SER A 613 5.20 11.66 8.81
CA SER A 613 3.87 11.40 9.35
C SER A 613 3.55 12.19 10.63
N PRO A 614 4.45 12.28 11.63
CA PRO A 614 4.14 13.05 12.85
C PRO A 614 4.06 14.55 12.58
N VAL A 615 4.81 15.04 11.59
CA VAL A 615 4.93 16.46 11.27
C VAL A 615 3.74 16.93 10.43
N GLY A 616 3.31 16.13 9.44
CA GLY A 616 2.34 16.54 8.42
C GLY A 616 1.00 16.99 9.00
N LEU A 617 0.36 16.13 9.80
CA LEU A 617 -0.94 16.43 10.42
C LEU A 617 -0.89 17.67 11.33
N SER A 618 0.17 17.81 12.11
CA SER A 618 0.38 18.96 12.99
C SER A 618 0.53 20.25 12.18
N GLU A 619 1.35 20.22 11.13
CA GLU A 619 1.61 21.40 10.30
C GLU A 619 0.39 21.86 9.51
N ILE A 620 -0.38 20.93 8.91
CA ILE A 620 -1.60 21.30 8.18
C ILE A 620 -2.59 22.03 9.10
N THR A 621 -2.75 21.59 10.35
CA THR A 621 -3.65 22.27 11.28
C THR A 621 -3.15 23.66 11.70
N LYS A 622 -1.84 23.84 11.89
CA LYS A 622 -1.23 25.11 12.27
C LYS A 622 -1.20 26.15 11.12
N LEU A 623 -0.97 25.67 9.90
CA LEU A 623 -0.87 26.51 8.70
C LEU A 623 -2.24 26.91 8.14
N SER A 624 -3.27 26.14 8.45
CA SER A 624 -4.63 26.37 7.92
C SER A 624 -5.36 27.48 8.66
N VAL A 625 -6.13 28.25 7.89
CA VAL A 625 -7.04 29.25 8.46
C VAL A 625 -8.16 28.52 9.23
N PRO A 626 -8.52 28.98 10.47
CA PRO A 626 -9.53 28.31 11.31
C PRO A 626 -10.85 28.02 10.60
N ALA A 627 -11.28 28.92 9.70
CA ALA A 627 -12.53 28.76 8.95
C ALA A 627 -12.60 27.52 8.04
N ILE A 628 -11.47 26.98 7.60
CA ILE A 628 -11.40 25.86 6.66
C ILE A 628 -10.43 24.75 7.09
N VAL A 629 -9.97 24.75 8.35
CA VAL A 629 -9.01 23.74 8.85
C VAL A 629 -9.53 22.31 8.66
N SER A 630 -10.82 22.06 8.93
CA SER A 630 -11.43 20.74 8.72
C SER A 630 -11.45 20.34 7.24
N PHE A 631 -11.64 21.30 6.34
CA PHE A 631 -11.57 21.06 4.90
C PHE A 631 -10.14 20.75 4.45
N MET A 632 -9.13 21.44 4.98
CA MET A 632 -7.72 21.15 4.71
C MET A 632 -7.31 19.76 5.18
N MET A 633 -7.81 19.33 6.34
CA MET A 633 -7.64 17.96 6.81
C MET A 633 -8.32 16.95 5.89
N ALA A 634 -9.49 17.28 5.36
CA ALA A 634 -10.16 16.47 4.34
C ALA A 634 -9.31 16.30 3.08
N VAL A 635 -8.69 17.39 2.61
CA VAL A 635 -7.79 17.36 1.44
C VAL A 635 -6.51 16.55 1.71
N TRP A 636 -5.99 16.58 2.93
CA TRP A 636 -4.88 15.70 3.35
C TRP A 636 -5.24 14.22 3.20
N PHE A 637 -6.40 13.79 3.71
CA PHE A 637 -6.85 12.41 3.56
C PHE A 637 -7.19 12.04 2.11
N MET A 638 -7.71 12.98 1.34
CA MET A 638 -7.94 12.79 -0.09
C MET A 638 -6.62 12.64 -0.86
N ALA A 639 -5.57 13.35 -0.49
CA ALA A 639 -4.23 13.16 -1.06
C ALA A 639 -3.71 11.73 -0.78
N SER A 640 -3.92 11.21 0.43
CA SER A 640 -3.60 9.81 0.75
C SER A 640 -4.46 8.84 -0.05
N SER A 641 -5.73 9.14 -0.27
CA SER A 641 -6.64 8.33 -1.12
C SER A 641 -6.11 8.25 -2.56
N ILE A 642 -5.69 9.37 -3.15
CA ILE A 642 -5.11 9.41 -4.48
C ILE A 642 -3.77 8.67 -4.51
N ALA A 643 -2.96 8.80 -3.47
CA ALA A 643 -1.69 8.09 -3.37
C ALA A 643 -1.87 6.56 -3.46
N HIS A 644 -2.89 6.00 -2.83
CA HIS A 644 -3.23 4.57 -2.97
C HIS A 644 -3.66 4.21 -4.39
N PHE A 645 -4.47 5.04 -5.02
CA PHE A 645 -4.93 4.80 -6.38
C PHE A 645 -3.77 4.83 -7.39
N VAL A 646 -2.94 5.88 -7.35
CA VAL A 646 -1.73 6.00 -8.19
C VAL A 646 -0.73 4.89 -7.87
N GLY A 647 -0.60 4.53 -6.58
CA GLY A 647 0.21 3.39 -6.15
C GLY A 647 -0.22 2.07 -6.77
N GLY A 648 -1.53 1.86 -6.96
CA GLY A 648 -2.08 0.69 -7.67
C GLY A 648 -1.70 0.68 -9.15
N ILE A 649 -1.72 1.84 -9.84
CA ILE A 649 -1.28 1.96 -11.24
C ILE A 649 0.21 1.65 -11.36
N ILE A 650 1.06 2.20 -10.47
CA ILE A 650 2.50 1.90 -10.47
C ILE A 650 2.73 0.40 -10.19
N ALA A 651 1.98 -0.21 -9.28
CA ALA A 651 2.11 -1.62 -9.00
C ALA A 651 1.73 -2.50 -10.20
N ALA A 652 0.79 -2.06 -11.02
CA ALA A 652 0.42 -2.74 -12.26
C ALA A 652 1.59 -2.82 -13.24
N SER A 653 2.41 -1.75 -13.34
CA SER A 653 3.60 -1.75 -14.23
C SER A 653 4.75 -2.66 -13.75
N ALA A 654 4.73 -3.09 -12.49
CA ALA A 654 5.66 -4.09 -11.95
C ALA A 654 5.12 -5.53 -12.03
N GLY A 655 3.97 -5.73 -12.68
CA GLY A 655 3.31 -7.01 -12.84
C GLY A 655 4.07 -7.96 -13.77
N ALA A 656 3.78 -9.26 -13.65
CA ALA A 656 4.36 -10.32 -14.45
C ALA A 656 3.26 -11.20 -15.09
N GLU A 657 3.58 -11.87 -16.18
CA GLU A 657 2.71 -12.89 -16.74
C GLU A 657 2.69 -14.14 -15.86
N THR A 658 1.49 -14.65 -15.63
CA THR A 658 1.29 -15.81 -14.77
C THR A 658 0.39 -16.85 -15.40
N VAL A 659 0.69 -18.11 -15.15
CA VAL A 659 -0.19 -19.25 -15.45
C VAL A 659 -0.52 -19.96 -14.15
N GLY A 660 -1.82 -20.11 -13.86
CA GLY A 660 -2.25 -20.62 -12.56
C GLY A 660 -1.89 -19.72 -11.37
N GLY A 661 -1.54 -18.45 -11.62
CA GLY A 661 -1.06 -17.50 -10.61
C GLY A 661 0.42 -17.66 -10.23
N GLU A 662 1.17 -18.50 -10.95
CA GLU A 662 2.63 -18.63 -10.84
C GLU A 662 3.31 -17.93 -12.01
N VAL A 663 4.45 -17.32 -11.76
CA VAL A 663 5.24 -16.63 -12.80
C VAL A 663 5.85 -17.65 -13.73
N THR A 664 5.68 -17.47 -15.04
CA THR A 664 6.24 -18.36 -16.05
C THR A 664 7.71 -18.09 -16.31
N ASP A 665 8.14 -16.82 -16.21
CA ASP A 665 9.51 -16.37 -16.40
C ASP A 665 9.97 -15.53 -15.18
N PRO A 666 10.65 -16.15 -14.19
CA PRO A 666 11.15 -15.45 -12.99
C PRO A 666 12.20 -14.36 -13.31
N GLN A 667 12.99 -14.52 -14.37
CA GLN A 667 13.98 -13.54 -14.79
C GLN A 667 13.31 -12.28 -15.33
N ALA A 668 12.34 -12.44 -16.24
CA ALA A 668 11.58 -11.33 -16.79
C ALA A 668 10.79 -10.60 -15.69
N ALA A 669 10.18 -11.34 -14.76
CA ALA A 669 9.47 -10.76 -13.62
C ALA A 669 10.38 -9.93 -12.71
N LEU A 670 11.60 -10.44 -12.43
CA LEU A 670 12.62 -9.70 -11.68
C LEU A 670 12.96 -8.40 -12.42
N GLN A 671 13.27 -8.47 -13.71
CA GLN A 671 13.67 -7.30 -14.50
C GLN A 671 12.57 -6.23 -14.53
N THR A 672 11.32 -6.61 -14.81
CA THR A 672 10.16 -5.69 -14.81
C THR A 672 10.01 -4.99 -13.47
N SER A 673 10.14 -5.74 -12.37
CA SER A 673 10.09 -5.17 -11.02
C SER A 673 11.25 -4.20 -10.77
N LEU A 674 12.49 -4.56 -11.16
CA LEU A 674 13.68 -3.71 -10.97
C LEU A 674 13.59 -2.43 -11.80
N ASP A 675 13.09 -2.48 -13.03
CA ASP A 675 12.91 -1.31 -13.88
C ASP A 675 11.89 -0.33 -13.27
N THR A 676 10.77 -0.85 -12.79
CA THR A 676 9.78 -0.04 -12.06
C THR A 676 10.38 0.57 -10.78
N PHE A 677 11.09 -0.23 -9.96
CA PHE A 677 11.71 0.24 -8.73
C PHE A 677 12.81 1.28 -8.98
N ASN A 678 13.58 1.11 -10.05
CA ASN A 678 14.58 2.09 -10.46
C ASN A 678 13.93 3.43 -10.84
N GLN A 679 12.88 3.39 -11.65
CA GLN A 679 12.16 4.58 -12.07
C GLN A 679 11.54 5.34 -10.90
N ILE A 680 10.76 4.66 -10.04
CA ILE A 680 10.10 5.32 -8.89
C ILE A 680 11.12 5.72 -7.81
N GLY A 681 12.21 4.96 -7.67
CA GLY A 681 13.32 5.29 -6.77
C GLY A 681 14.00 6.60 -7.18
N LEU A 682 14.35 6.76 -8.45
CA LEU A 682 14.93 7.98 -8.99
C LEU A 682 13.97 9.17 -8.90
N TRP A 683 12.67 8.97 -9.16
CA TRP A 683 11.67 10.01 -8.96
C TRP A 683 11.57 10.44 -7.51
N GLY A 684 11.57 9.48 -6.58
CA GLY A 684 11.56 9.77 -5.14
C GLY A 684 12.75 10.64 -4.73
N VAL A 685 13.97 10.26 -5.12
CA VAL A 685 15.18 11.03 -4.82
C VAL A 685 15.13 12.42 -5.48
N GLY A 686 14.73 12.50 -6.75
CA GLY A 686 14.67 13.76 -7.48
C GLY A 686 13.63 14.75 -6.91
N ILE A 687 12.40 14.27 -6.65
CA ILE A 687 11.34 15.09 -6.06
C ILE A 687 11.71 15.52 -4.64
N GLY A 688 12.25 14.60 -3.82
CA GLY A 688 12.67 14.93 -2.46
C GLY A 688 13.81 15.96 -2.43
N ALA A 689 14.79 15.85 -3.32
CA ALA A 689 15.83 16.89 -3.52
C ALA A 689 15.20 18.22 -3.95
N GLY A 690 14.20 18.20 -4.84
CA GLY A 690 13.43 19.38 -5.22
C GLY A 690 12.73 20.06 -4.03
N PHE A 691 12.14 19.27 -3.11
CA PHE A 691 11.57 19.79 -1.85
C PHE A 691 12.62 20.51 -1.00
N ILE A 692 13.82 19.92 -0.86
CA ILE A 692 14.91 20.55 -0.12
C ILE A 692 15.33 21.87 -0.79
N LEU A 693 15.47 21.89 -2.10
CA LEU A 693 15.80 23.11 -2.86
C LEU A 693 14.72 24.19 -2.72
N ILE A 694 13.45 23.84 -2.92
CA ILE A 694 12.33 24.77 -2.77
C ILE A 694 12.24 25.31 -1.33
N SER A 695 12.62 24.55 -0.33
CA SER A 695 12.57 24.98 1.07
C SER A 695 13.34 26.26 1.33
N PHE A 696 14.45 26.50 0.61
CA PHE A 696 15.23 27.77 0.75
C PHE A 696 14.40 29.01 0.40
N PHE A 697 13.43 28.87 -0.50
CA PHE A 697 12.58 29.97 -0.94
C PHE A 697 11.32 30.11 -0.10
N ILE A 698 10.68 28.99 0.27
CA ILE A 698 9.36 28.97 0.92
C ILE A 698 9.40 28.80 2.44
N LYS A 699 10.55 28.55 3.07
CA LYS A 699 10.67 28.38 4.53
C LYS A 699 10.09 29.56 5.33
N ARG A 700 10.10 30.76 4.75
CA ARG A 700 9.55 31.99 5.37
C ARG A 700 8.02 32.05 5.37
N TRP A 701 7.36 31.21 4.55
CA TRP A 701 5.90 31.17 4.46
C TRP A 701 5.22 30.61 5.71
N SER A 702 5.98 29.96 6.60
CA SER A 702 5.48 29.54 7.92
C SER A 702 5.21 30.73 8.86
N HIS A 703 5.83 31.89 8.62
CA HIS A 703 5.71 33.10 9.45
C HIS A 703 5.85 32.81 10.96
N GLY A 704 6.85 32.01 11.33
CA GLY A 704 7.17 31.69 12.70
C GLY A 704 6.13 30.83 13.44
N VAL A 705 5.21 30.15 12.75
CA VAL A 705 4.22 29.24 13.36
C VAL A 705 4.87 28.18 14.24
N ASN A 706 6.09 27.76 13.92
CA ASN A 706 6.87 26.77 14.64
C ASN A 706 7.94 27.38 15.58
N ASP A 707 7.98 28.70 15.71
CA ASP A 707 8.89 29.36 16.65
C ASP A 707 8.41 29.15 18.10
N PRO A 708 9.25 28.63 19.00
CA PRO A 708 8.88 28.42 20.41
C PRO A 708 8.48 29.72 21.12
N ASP A 709 8.99 30.83 20.64
CA ASP A 709 8.74 32.17 21.22
C ASP A 709 7.44 32.83 20.64
N ASN A 710 6.85 32.26 19.60
CA ASN A 710 5.60 32.70 19.01
C ASN A 710 4.41 31.92 19.61
N HIS A 711 4.00 32.29 20.81
CA HIS A 711 2.71 31.80 21.31
C HIS A 711 1.61 32.28 20.38
N PRO A 712 0.68 31.42 19.92
CA PRO A 712 -0.50 31.90 19.21
C PRO A 712 -1.19 32.91 20.13
N GLY A 713 -1.37 34.13 19.63
CA GLY A 713 -2.18 35.14 20.33
C GLY A 713 -3.55 34.55 20.69
N PRO A 714 -4.29 35.21 21.62
CA PRO A 714 -5.53 34.68 22.12
C PRO A 714 -6.46 34.26 20.99
N THR A 715 -6.85 32.97 20.99
CA THR A 715 -7.82 32.44 20.03
C THR A 715 -9.14 33.17 20.24
N LEU A 716 -9.61 33.87 19.21
CA LEU A 716 -10.96 34.43 19.22
C LEU A 716 -11.96 33.27 19.30
N ASN A 717 -12.89 33.37 20.26
CA ASN A 717 -14.00 32.43 20.36
C ASN A 717 -14.94 32.56 19.13
N ASP A 718 -15.89 31.64 18.96
CA ASP A 718 -16.85 31.59 17.85
C ASP A 718 -17.68 32.89 17.67
N ARG A 719 -17.54 33.87 18.55
CA ARG A 719 -18.19 35.19 18.53
C ARG A 719 -17.24 36.35 18.28
N GLY A 720 -15.94 36.09 18.00
CA GLY A 720 -14.94 37.11 17.72
C GLY A 720 -14.52 37.94 18.95
N GLN A 721 -14.71 37.42 20.17
CA GLN A 721 -14.25 38.05 21.40
C GLN A 721 -13.00 37.34 21.94
N GLU A 722 -12.03 38.13 22.47
CA GLU A 722 -10.84 37.59 23.15
C GLU A 722 -11.28 36.84 24.41
N ASP A 723 -10.83 35.58 24.56
CA ASP A 723 -11.01 34.85 25.81
C ASP A 723 -10.11 35.47 26.88
N GLY A 724 -10.73 36.25 27.77
CA GLY A 724 -10.07 37.04 28.80
C GLY A 724 -9.47 36.22 29.97
N ASN A 725 -9.17 34.93 29.82
CA ASN A 725 -8.63 34.05 30.86
C ASN A 725 -7.43 33.21 30.43
N VAL A 726 -6.39 33.84 29.90
CA VAL A 726 -5.07 33.19 29.83
C VAL A 726 -4.14 33.92 30.82
N ALA A 727 -3.98 33.33 32.00
CA ALA A 727 -2.96 33.76 32.94
C ALA A 727 -1.57 33.67 32.29
N ARG A 728 -0.89 34.80 32.16
CA ARG A 728 0.51 34.87 31.71
C ARG A 728 1.37 34.03 32.67
N PRO A 729 2.19 33.09 32.18
CA PRO A 729 3.18 32.45 33.01
C PRO A 729 4.17 33.54 33.47
N GLN A 730 4.29 33.70 34.80
CA GLN A 730 5.37 34.51 35.37
C GLN A 730 6.70 33.85 35.01
N THR A 731 7.56 34.56 34.31
CA THR A 731 8.95 34.22 34.14
C THR A 731 9.64 34.20 35.50
N THR A 732 9.83 33.02 36.04
CA THR A 732 10.81 32.82 37.13
C THR A 732 12.15 32.56 36.47
N THR A 733 13.00 33.57 36.50
CA THR A 733 14.45 33.46 36.36
C THR A 733 15.01 32.54 37.44
N LEU A 734 15.57 31.40 37.02
CA LEU A 734 16.75 30.76 37.61
C LEU A 734 17.37 29.83 36.57
#